data_e9b14baf410df46483bda4cc5e9f5427
#
_entry.id   e9b14baf410df46483bda4cc5e9f5427
#
_cell.length_a   1.000
_cell.length_b   1.000
_cell.length_c   1.000
_cell.angle_alpha   90.00
_cell.angle_beta   90.00
_cell.angle_gamma   90.00
#
_symmetry.space_group_name_H-M   'P 1'
#
loop_
_entity.id
_entity.type
_entity.pdbx_description
1 polymer ?
#
loop_
_entity_poly.entity_id
_entity_poly.type
_entity_poly.pdbx_seq_one_letter_code
_entity_poly.pdbx_strand_id
1 'polypeptide(L)'
;VTRSRGEAIRVRRLATAVVAGAVALTCAAATAPAQAGPAVAAPAGTVTLRSEQPTHVDYLWTGASGFQWRARNAGSFGTWVGYPGFVPPAHAGPDDLATGTDVVSTRDGAKVTQQHRSTGVTATVTIPAGQTYATTSGWSVLTEDASGTPHVLRAAADGSTTDLPVTGLPAGARPTDYVPGGSVSRVAIGYTLDGTTSVGLVDLRDGTFRTYVTGVAAALPVRFNDRWLVADWKYIRTDAAPGTEPTGLTRWGADLVAVVGDQLLIGNPTFVQAGTKPVLTARSLATGETRTVLADSSGGMAATPDGGALATAGPSSLDWNVHRITPTADGGTATEKVAQIPADRIRVEGLALAGGELFLDGREGDGHRFFSFALDAAGRPAGPQTRRSRALAAPTCLTGDAACPQMEALGDGRVAFLFTDYSGQESVIETGFDTGDLPRVPTGDARGRTAGGTGRYVLYNGGTPSVQKIVDFPRGATSGTVALSRGRTTAAVWGQVLWTPGSARGSITGRDLKTGRTTTTVATGAPCTPTDIQAVDTWLYWSCGAAGPAGVYDRAARRNIPVPAGPSPARLADGFLVRENRTTHELRLTDVHTGTAHTRTVAVLPRTDQNTGGSNGRWAVDRFGGQIAYLTATYGQVVIVPSGVPTSPLAQMEAQVPSPSVIGTSMPWSPVWQLNKPSTWTLTLATSSGTVLRSLTGASTAAAVRPAWDGRTDSGAGVGSGRYTWKLTARPRDGQGRTLALTGTMTLG
;
A
#
# COMPACT_ATOMS: atom_id res chain seq x y z
N VAL A 1 14.58 -9.82 36.81
CA VAL A 1 14.23 -10.89 37.78
C VAL A 1 12.72 -10.92 37.97
N THR A 2 12.00 -11.78 37.30
CA THR A 2 10.85 -12.54 37.84
C THR A 2 10.32 -13.49 36.74
N ARG A 3 10.37 -14.76 37.03
CA ARG A 3 9.79 -15.87 36.23
C ARG A 3 8.26 -15.83 36.34
N SER A 4 7.55 -16.04 35.24
CA SER A 4 6.16 -16.47 35.25
C SER A 4 6.02 -17.81 34.53
N ARG A 5 5.32 -18.71 35.22
CA ARG A 5 5.08 -20.13 34.88
C ARG A 5 4.13 -20.27 33.69
N GLY A 6 4.45 -21.18 32.78
CA GLY A 6 3.52 -21.67 31.77
C GLY A 6 2.46 -22.60 32.35
N GLU A 7 1.22 -22.36 32.02
CA GLU A 7 0.10 -23.33 32.24
C GLU A 7 -0.14 -24.14 30.97
N ALA A 8 0.00 -25.45 31.12
CA ALA A 8 -0.29 -26.41 30.06
C ALA A 8 -1.79 -26.73 30.06
N ILE A 9 -2.48 -26.43 28.99
CA ILE A 9 -3.87 -26.83 28.76
C ILE A 9 -3.88 -28.25 28.19
N ARG A 10 -4.38 -29.22 28.98
CA ARG A 10 -4.66 -30.58 28.54
C ARG A 10 -6.00 -30.62 27.79
N VAL A 11 -5.96 -30.91 26.52
CA VAL A 11 -7.16 -31.26 25.73
C VAL A 11 -7.46 -32.76 25.94
N ARG A 12 -8.60 -33.06 26.56
CA ARG A 12 -9.16 -34.42 26.64
C ARG A 12 -9.84 -34.79 25.32
N ARG A 13 -9.37 -35.85 24.68
CA ARG A 13 -10.08 -36.50 23.57
C ARG A 13 -11.22 -37.37 24.15
N LEU A 14 -12.45 -37.06 23.73
CA LEU A 14 -13.60 -37.96 23.87
C LEU A 14 -13.75 -38.71 22.54
N ALA A 15 -13.62 -40.03 22.61
CA ALA A 15 -13.98 -40.92 21.52
C ALA A 15 -15.47 -41.23 21.62
N THR A 16 -16.23 -40.95 20.56
CA THR A 16 -17.63 -41.39 20.44
C THR A 16 -17.76 -42.29 19.23
N ALA A 17 -18.19 -43.52 19.47
CA ALA A 17 -18.47 -44.54 18.46
C ALA A 17 -19.72 -44.13 17.65
N VAL A 18 -19.66 -44.23 16.33
CA VAL A 18 -20.80 -44.07 15.44
C VAL A 18 -21.31 -45.41 15.00
N VAL A 19 -22.56 -45.70 15.38
CA VAL A 19 -23.34 -46.82 14.84
C VAL A 19 -23.98 -46.35 13.53
N ALA A 20 -23.78 -47.10 12.47
CA ALA A 20 -24.39 -46.87 11.16
C ALA A 20 -25.86 -47.32 11.16
N GLY A 21 -26.75 -46.42 10.82
CA GLY A 21 -28.16 -46.72 10.51
C GLY A 21 -28.54 -45.91 9.26
N ALA A 22 -28.66 -46.59 8.14
CA ALA A 22 -29.12 -46.01 6.90
C ALA A 22 -30.67 -45.86 6.92
N VAL A 23 -31.16 -44.62 6.84
CA VAL A 23 -32.55 -44.35 6.41
C VAL A 23 -32.49 -43.22 5.38
N ALA A 24 -32.76 -43.57 4.15
CA ALA A 24 -32.93 -42.60 3.06
C ALA A 24 -34.30 -41.91 3.20
N LEU A 25 -34.31 -40.64 3.52
CA LEU A 25 -35.46 -39.75 3.30
C LEU A 25 -35.02 -38.61 2.38
N THR A 26 -35.45 -38.68 1.12
CA THR A 26 -35.37 -37.64 0.15
C THR A 26 -36.35 -36.51 0.50
N CYS A 27 -35.89 -35.47 1.17
CA CYS A 27 -36.60 -34.16 1.18
C CYS A 27 -35.88 -33.23 0.21
N ALA A 28 -36.43 -33.09 -1.00
CA ALA A 28 -36.08 -32.03 -1.90
C ALA A 28 -36.63 -30.71 -1.34
N ALA A 29 -35.81 -30.02 -0.55
CA ALA A 29 -36.07 -28.61 -0.23
C ALA A 29 -35.58 -27.77 -1.42
N ALA A 30 -36.51 -27.34 -2.26
CA ALA A 30 -36.27 -26.33 -3.26
C ALA A 30 -35.91 -25.02 -2.52
N THR A 31 -34.62 -24.70 -2.44
CA THR A 31 -34.15 -23.37 -2.09
C THR A 31 -34.51 -22.46 -3.24
N ALA A 32 -35.61 -21.70 -3.09
CA ALA A 32 -35.91 -20.59 -4.00
C ALA A 32 -34.69 -19.66 -4.01
N PRO A 33 -34.17 -19.28 -5.19
CA PRO A 33 -33.12 -18.28 -5.26
C PRO A 33 -33.67 -16.98 -4.65
N ALA A 34 -32.95 -16.41 -3.70
CA ALA A 34 -33.25 -15.11 -3.16
C ALA A 34 -33.38 -14.14 -4.37
N GLN A 35 -34.58 -13.63 -4.61
CA GLN A 35 -34.80 -12.64 -5.66
C GLN A 35 -33.91 -11.45 -5.34
N ALA A 36 -32.87 -11.25 -6.13
CA ALA A 36 -32.13 -10.01 -6.17
C ALA A 36 -33.14 -8.92 -6.50
N GLY A 37 -33.36 -7.99 -5.57
CA GLY A 37 -34.18 -6.81 -5.83
C GLY A 37 -33.71 -6.12 -7.11
N PRO A 38 -34.59 -5.34 -7.78
CA PRO A 38 -34.23 -4.69 -9.03
C PRO A 38 -32.95 -3.88 -8.86
N ALA A 39 -31.92 -4.22 -9.62
CA ALA A 39 -30.67 -3.49 -9.63
C ALA A 39 -30.98 -2.07 -10.08
N VAL A 40 -30.74 -1.10 -9.21
CA VAL A 40 -30.79 0.33 -9.59
C VAL A 40 -29.75 0.51 -10.68
N ALA A 41 -30.20 0.91 -11.88
CA ALA A 41 -29.27 1.16 -12.99
C ALA A 41 -28.25 2.22 -12.54
N ALA A 42 -26.96 1.92 -12.77
CA ALA A 42 -25.90 2.86 -12.44
C ALA A 42 -26.14 4.18 -13.21
N PRO A 43 -26.02 5.34 -12.55
CA PRO A 43 -26.17 6.63 -13.23
C PRO A 43 -25.18 6.74 -14.40
N ALA A 44 -25.57 7.44 -15.46
CA ALA A 44 -24.69 7.69 -16.59
C ALA A 44 -23.40 8.36 -16.12
N GLY A 45 -22.23 7.94 -16.64
CA GLY A 45 -20.93 8.44 -16.21
C GLY A 45 -20.35 7.79 -14.96
N THR A 46 -20.96 6.71 -14.45
CA THR A 46 -20.39 5.92 -13.35
C THR A 46 -19.05 5.29 -13.75
N VAL A 47 -18.04 5.44 -12.90
CA VAL A 47 -16.69 4.88 -13.09
C VAL A 47 -16.37 3.92 -11.95
N THR A 48 -15.85 2.73 -12.29
CA THR A 48 -15.35 1.78 -11.30
C THR A 48 -13.83 1.79 -11.28
N LEU A 49 -13.26 2.10 -10.13
CA LEU A 49 -11.82 2.06 -9.87
C LEU A 49 -11.47 0.75 -9.18
N ARG A 50 -10.27 0.24 -9.50
CA ARG A 50 -9.67 -0.88 -8.78
C ARG A 50 -8.45 -0.38 -8.04
N SER A 51 -8.42 -0.61 -6.76
CA SER A 51 -7.24 -0.33 -5.94
C SER A 51 -6.43 -1.62 -5.81
N GLU A 52 -5.20 -1.57 -6.28
CA GLU A 52 -4.31 -2.73 -6.38
C GLU A 52 -2.99 -2.43 -5.67
N GLN A 53 -2.35 -3.50 -5.20
CA GLN A 53 -1.03 -3.45 -4.58
C GLN A 53 -0.13 -4.51 -5.22
N PRO A 54 1.20 -4.32 -5.14
CA PRO A 54 2.13 -5.34 -5.57
C PRO A 54 1.95 -6.63 -4.78
N THR A 55 1.87 -7.75 -5.48
CA THR A 55 1.88 -9.06 -4.84
C THR A 55 3.33 -9.47 -4.60
N HIS A 56 3.78 -9.36 -3.36
CA HIS A 56 5.08 -9.90 -2.95
C HIS A 56 4.99 -11.42 -2.87
N VAL A 57 5.91 -12.09 -3.54
CA VAL A 57 5.93 -13.55 -3.62
C VAL A 57 7.11 -14.13 -2.86
N ASP A 58 6.87 -15.26 -2.21
CA ASP A 58 7.90 -16.14 -1.69
C ASP A 58 7.91 -17.39 -2.57
N TYR A 59 9.10 -17.76 -3.09
CA TYR A 59 9.28 -19.03 -3.76
C TYR A 59 9.44 -20.12 -2.70
N LEU A 60 8.49 -21.06 -2.68
CA LEU A 60 8.49 -22.16 -1.72
C LEU A 60 9.33 -23.32 -2.23
N TRP A 61 9.37 -23.50 -3.54
CA TRP A 61 10.09 -24.56 -4.20
C TRP A 61 10.43 -24.15 -5.64
N THR A 62 11.60 -24.57 -6.10
CA THR A 62 12.08 -24.35 -7.47
C THR A 62 12.61 -25.64 -8.04
N GLY A 63 12.15 -26.02 -9.23
CA GLY A 63 12.55 -27.23 -9.93
C GLY A 63 13.03 -26.96 -11.35
N ALA A 64 13.42 -28.00 -12.07
CA ALA A 64 13.80 -27.93 -13.48
C ALA A 64 12.58 -27.77 -14.39
N SER A 65 11.41 -28.32 -14.02
CA SER A 65 10.17 -28.26 -14.79
C SER A 65 9.21 -27.12 -14.39
N GLY A 66 9.46 -26.45 -13.25
CA GLY A 66 8.59 -25.38 -12.75
C GLY A 66 8.95 -24.95 -11.34
N PHE A 67 8.03 -24.23 -10.71
CA PHE A 67 8.24 -23.67 -9.38
C PHE A 67 6.92 -23.56 -8.63
N GLN A 68 7.00 -23.45 -7.30
CA GLN A 68 5.88 -23.15 -6.43
C GLN A 68 6.10 -21.82 -5.75
N TRP A 69 5.09 -20.97 -5.75
CA TRP A 69 5.12 -19.69 -5.07
C TRP A 69 3.84 -19.43 -4.29
N ARG A 70 3.92 -18.57 -3.30
CA ARG A 70 2.77 -18.02 -2.60
C ARG A 70 2.88 -16.51 -2.49
N ALA A 71 1.74 -15.84 -2.43
CA ALA A 71 1.72 -14.45 -2.01
C ALA A 71 2.07 -14.34 -0.53
N ARG A 72 3.02 -13.47 -0.17
CA ARG A 72 3.54 -13.34 1.21
C ARG A 72 2.45 -13.11 2.25
N ASN A 73 1.38 -12.41 1.87
CA ASN A 73 0.28 -12.03 2.76
C ASN A 73 -0.96 -12.91 2.59
N ALA A 74 -0.95 -13.87 1.69
CA ALA A 74 -2.03 -14.83 1.55
C ALA A 74 -1.73 -16.03 2.44
N GLY A 75 -2.60 -16.32 3.39
CA GLY A 75 -2.53 -17.55 4.18
C GLY A 75 -2.84 -18.82 3.37
N SER A 76 -2.66 -18.75 2.04
CA SER A 76 -2.93 -19.84 1.10
C SER A 76 -1.67 -20.65 0.82
N PHE A 77 -1.88 -21.95 0.57
CA PHE A 77 -0.85 -22.84 0.05
C PHE A 77 -0.33 -22.31 -1.29
N GLY A 78 0.97 -22.55 -1.56
CA GLY A 78 1.62 -22.07 -2.75
C GLY A 78 0.98 -22.63 -4.04
N THR A 79 0.99 -21.80 -5.08
CA THR A 79 0.55 -22.20 -6.42
C THR A 79 1.73 -22.79 -7.19
N TRP A 80 1.56 -23.99 -7.75
CA TRP A 80 2.52 -24.58 -8.68
C TRP A 80 2.37 -23.95 -10.08
N VAL A 81 3.49 -23.61 -10.70
CA VAL A 81 3.55 -23.11 -12.07
C VAL A 81 4.61 -23.91 -12.84
N GLY A 82 4.19 -24.62 -13.91
CA GLY A 82 5.11 -25.25 -14.86
C GLY A 82 5.74 -24.21 -15.78
N TYR A 83 7.00 -24.45 -16.18
CA TYR A 83 7.60 -23.68 -17.26
C TYR A 83 6.90 -23.97 -18.58
N PRO A 84 7.00 -23.11 -19.60
CA PRO A 84 6.40 -23.37 -20.92
C PRO A 84 6.81 -24.75 -21.45
N GLY A 85 5.81 -25.54 -21.85
CA GLY A 85 6.00 -26.93 -22.32
C GLY A 85 5.91 -28.02 -21.24
N PHE A 86 5.76 -27.67 -19.96
CA PHE A 86 5.54 -28.63 -18.87
C PHE A 86 4.09 -28.60 -18.36
N VAL A 87 3.52 -29.78 -18.15
CA VAL A 87 2.18 -29.91 -17.54
C VAL A 87 2.31 -29.83 -16.02
N PRO A 88 1.58 -28.93 -15.36
CA PRO A 88 1.64 -28.83 -13.91
C PRO A 88 1.12 -30.11 -13.25
N PRO A 89 1.84 -30.68 -12.26
CA PRO A 89 1.34 -31.80 -11.50
C PRO A 89 0.14 -31.40 -10.61
N ALA A 90 -0.72 -32.37 -10.32
CA ALA A 90 -1.81 -32.16 -9.38
C ALA A 90 -1.23 -31.99 -7.96
N HIS A 91 -1.54 -30.85 -7.35
CA HIS A 91 -1.35 -30.47 -5.94
C HIS A 91 -0.01 -30.79 -5.24
N ALA A 92 0.73 -29.73 -4.91
CA ALA A 92 1.73 -29.76 -3.85
C ALA A 92 1.00 -29.73 -2.48
N GLY A 93 1.34 -30.63 -1.58
CA GLY A 93 0.84 -30.60 -0.20
C GLY A 93 1.50 -29.47 0.61
N PRO A 94 0.89 -29.05 1.72
CA PRO A 94 1.41 -27.99 2.58
C PRO A 94 2.73 -28.33 3.28
N ASP A 95 3.06 -29.62 3.38
CA ASP A 95 4.20 -30.13 4.15
C ASP A 95 5.37 -30.59 3.27
N ASP A 96 5.34 -30.27 1.98
CA ASP A 96 6.42 -30.63 1.05
C ASP A 96 7.71 -29.85 1.38
N LEU A 97 8.79 -30.57 1.58
CA LEU A 97 10.11 -29.98 1.83
C LEU A 97 10.75 -29.50 0.52
N ALA A 98 11.32 -28.31 0.53
CA ALA A 98 12.06 -27.78 -0.62
C ALA A 98 13.32 -28.62 -0.86
N THR A 99 13.43 -29.21 -2.05
CA THR A 99 14.56 -30.09 -2.41
C THR A 99 15.50 -29.50 -3.44
N GLY A 100 15.16 -28.37 -4.03
CA GLY A 100 15.92 -27.75 -5.12
C GLY A 100 15.92 -28.58 -6.42
N THR A 101 14.93 -29.48 -6.63
CA THR A 101 14.76 -30.30 -7.85
C THR A 101 13.26 -30.49 -8.13
N ASP A 102 12.91 -31.29 -9.17
CA ASP A 102 11.52 -31.71 -9.40
C ASP A 102 11.02 -32.78 -8.43
N VAL A 103 11.82 -33.17 -7.47
CA VAL A 103 11.48 -34.13 -6.42
C VAL A 103 11.01 -33.35 -5.18
N VAL A 104 9.82 -33.62 -4.72
CA VAL A 104 9.26 -33.12 -3.45
C VAL A 104 9.34 -34.21 -2.41
N SER A 105 9.59 -33.82 -1.17
CA SER A 105 9.74 -34.76 -0.06
C SER A 105 8.79 -34.40 1.06
N THR A 106 8.08 -35.40 1.59
CA THR A 106 7.27 -35.31 2.79
C THR A 106 7.88 -36.18 3.87
N ARG A 107 8.03 -35.68 5.09
CA ARG A 107 8.64 -36.40 6.20
C ARG A 107 7.61 -36.78 7.24
N ASP A 108 7.61 -38.06 7.63
CA ASP A 108 6.87 -38.59 8.79
C ASP A 108 7.81 -39.41 9.67
N GLY A 109 8.24 -38.81 10.77
CA GLY A 109 9.21 -39.40 11.67
C GLY A 109 10.55 -39.73 11.00
N ALA A 110 10.90 -41.03 10.93
CA ALA A 110 12.11 -41.51 10.25
C ALA A 110 11.89 -41.82 8.78
N LYS A 111 10.69 -41.66 8.24
CA LYS A 111 10.41 -41.93 6.82
C LYS A 111 10.33 -40.63 6.04
N VAL A 112 11.06 -40.56 4.91
CA VAL A 112 10.99 -39.48 3.95
C VAL A 112 10.44 -40.05 2.65
N THR A 113 9.20 -39.69 2.31
CA THR A 113 8.57 -40.08 1.05
C THR A 113 8.87 -38.99 0.01
N GLN A 114 9.43 -39.42 -1.11
CA GLN A 114 9.85 -38.56 -2.21
C GLN A 114 9.00 -38.82 -3.44
N GLN A 115 8.61 -37.78 -4.16
CA GLN A 115 7.82 -37.89 -5.39
C GLN A 115 8.37 -36.92 -6.45
N HIS A 116 8.64 -37.44 -7.63
CA HIS A 116 8.98 -36.63 -8.78
C HIS A 116 7.73 -36.02 -9.40
N ARG A 117 7.66 -34.68 -9.43
CA ARG A 117 6.44 -33.96 -9.80
C ARG A 117 5.96 -34.22 -11.22
N SER A 118 6.84 -34.30 -12.19
CA SER A 118 6.43 -34.47 -13.60
C SER A 118 6.16 -35.93 -13.99
N THR A 119 6.80 -36.91 -13.32
CA THR A 119 6.66 -38.34 -13.67
C THR A 119 5.75 -39.12 -12.71
N GLY A 120 5.48 -38.59 -11.53
CA GLY A 120 4.72 -39.27 -10.48
C GLY A 120 5.49 -40.41 -9.80
N VAL A 121 6.74 -40.67 -10.16
CA VAL A 121 7.58 -41.70 -9.54
C VAL A 121 7.76 -41.38 -8.05
N THR A 122 7.57 -42.38 -7.19
CA THR A 122 7.71 -42.25 -5.74
C THR A 122 8.80 -43.15 -5.22
N ALA A 123 9.47 -42.73 -4.16
CA ALA A 123 10.44 -43.52 -3.41
C ALA A 123 10.33 -43.16 -1.92
N THR A 124 10.74 -44.09 -1.06
CA THR A 124 10.77 -43.86 0.38
C THR A 124 12.17 -44.18 0.93
N VAL A 125 12.72 -43.21 1.64
CA VAL A 125 13.99 -43.34 2.38
C VAL A 125 13.66 -43.47 3.84
N THR A 126 14.21 -44.54 4.50
CA THR A 126 14.10 -44.68 5.94
C THR A 126 15.39 -44.24 6.60
N ILE A 127 15.30 -43.28 7.49
CA ILE A 127 16.46 -42.75 8.24
C ILE A 127 16.88 -43.82 9.26
N PRO A 128 18.15 -44.27 9.24
CA PRO A 128 18.65 -45.27 10.21
C PRO A 128 18.54 -44.78 11.66
N ALA A 129 18.39 -45.72 12.59
CA ALA A 129 18.40 -45.40 14.02
C ALA A 129 19.77 -44.77 14.40
N GLY A 130 19.73 -43.69 15.17
CA GLY A 130 20.92 -42.94 15.57
C GLY A 130 21.33 -41.83 14.61
N GLN A 131 20.63 -41.67 13.48
CA GLN A 131 20.82 -40.55 12.57
C GLN A 131 19.68 -39.54 12.70
N THR A 132 19.99 -38.27 12.52
CA THR A 132 19.04 -37.15 12.53
C THR A 132 18.93 -36.56 11.14
N TYR A 133 17.71 -36.18 10.72
CA TYR A 133 17.46 -35.52 9.44
C TYR A 133 18.11 -34.14 9.40
N ALA A 134 18.85 -33.82 8.33
CA ALA A 134 19.41 -32.51 8.07
C ALA A 134 18.70 -31.79 6.92
N THR A 135 18.69 -32.35 5.71
CA THR A 135 18.02 -31.73 4.53
C THR A 135 17.73 -32.79 3.46
N THR A 136 17.07 -32.36 2.37
CA THR A 136 16.92 -33.15 1.13
C THR A 136 17.41 -32.37 -0.07
N SER A 137 17.96 -33.07 -1.08
CA SER A 137 18.28 -32.55 -2.38
C SER A 137 18.02 -33.61 -3.45
N GLY A 138 17.00 -33.39 -4.29
CA GLY A 138 16.54 -34.39 -5.25
C GLY A 138 16.15 -35.69 -4.54
N TRP A 139 16.66 -36.81 -5.05
CA TRP A 139 16.44 -38.15 -4.48
C TRP A 139 17.37 -38.48 -3.30
N SER A 140 18.16 -37.52 -2.82
CA SER A 140 19.07 -37.71 -1.69
C SER A 140 18.52 -37.07 -0.43
N VAL A 141 18.58 -37.79 0.68
CA VAL A 141 18.29 -37.28 2.03
C VAL A 141 19.61 -37.20 2.78
N LEU A 142 19.95 -36.05 3.32
CA LEU A 142 21.13 -35.86 4.15
C LEU A 142 20.73 -35.96 5.63
N THR A 143 21.56 -36.69 6.36
CA THR A 143 21.39 -36.91 7.81
C THR A 143 22.75 -36.74 8.51
N GLU A 144 22.72 -36.65 9.83
CA GLU A 144 23.91 -36.68 10.68
C GLU A 144 23.78 -37.82 11.68
N ASP A 145 24.88 -38.53 11.92
CA ASP A 145 24.96 -39.52 12.99
C ASP A 145 25.26 -38.89 14.36
N ALA A 146 25.34 -39.71 15.41
CA ALA A 146 25.61 -39.22 16.75
C ALA A 146 27.02 -38.61 16.94
N SER A 147 27.92 -38.89 16.02
CA SER A 147 29.30 -38.29 15.99
C SER A 147 29.32 -36.96 15.30
N GLY A 148 28.25 -36.57 14.57
CA GLY A 148 28.14 -35.40 13.72
C GLY A 148 28.69 -35.65 12.30
N THR A 149 28.86 -36.93 11.90
CA THR A 149 29.23 -37.27 10.52
C THR A 149 27.98 -37.16 9.63
N PRO A 150 28.05 -36.37 8.53
CA PRO A 150 26.96 -36.36 7.57
C PRO A 150 26.88 -37.65 6.75
N HIS A 151 25.66 -38.03 6.37
CA HIS A 151 25.36 -39.18 5.52
C HIS A 151 24.48 -38.78 4.34
N VAL A 152 24.61 -39.43 3.21
CA VAL A 152 23.73 -39.32 2.05
C VAL A 152 22.93 -40.61 1.91
N LEU A 153 21.62 -40.50 2.15
CA LEU A 153 20.70 -41.64 2.06
C LEU A 153 19.90 -41.59 0.76
N ARG A 154 19.62 -42.78 0.19
CA ARG A 154 18.78 -42.95 -1.00
C ARG A 154 17.95 -44.20 -0.93
N ALA A 155 16.81 -44.20 -1.59
CA ALA A 155 16.04 -45.42 -1.80
C ALA A 155 16.73 -46.29 -2.85
N ALA A 156 16.96 -47.56 -2.55
CA ALA A 156 17.45 -48.56 -3.50
C ALA A 156 16.26 -49.16 -4.29
N ALA A 157 16.56 -49.85 -5.38
CA ALA A 157 15.58 -50.43 -6.29
C ALA A 157 14.72 -51.53 -5.61
N ASP A 158 15.25 -52.17 -4.56
CA ASP A 158 14.58 -53.19 -3.76
C ASP A 158 13.71 -52.59 -2.60
N GLY A 159 13.65 -51.26 -2.53
CA GLY A 159 12.91 -50.55 -1.46
C GLY A 159 13.71 -50.36 -0.16
N SER A 160 14.94 -50.86 -0.08
CA SER A 160 15.84 -50.59 1.05
C SER A 160 16.41 -49.15 0.95
N THR A 161 17.06 -48.70 2.02
CA THR A 161 17.79 -47.43 2.03
C THR A 161 19.29 -47.72 1.95
N THR A 162 19.94 -47.11 0.96
CA THR A 162 21.40 -47.05 0.91
C THR A 162 21.90 -45.92 1.80
N ASP A 163 22.99 -46.15 2.51
CA ASP A 163 23.62 -45.22 3.43
C ASP A 163 25.06 -45.01 3.04
N LEU A 164 25.43 -43.78 2.65
CA LEU A 164 26.75 -43.39 2.23
C LEU A 164 27.32 -42.34 3.19
N PRO A 165 28.27 -42.69 4.07
CA PRO A 165 28.94 -41.71 4.92
C PRO A 165 29.69 -40.66 4.11
N VAL A 166 29.60 -39.40 4.50
CA VAL A 166 30.39 -38.33 3.86
C VAL A 166 31.84 -38.41 4.30
N THR A 167 32.74 -38.44 3.31
CA THR A 167 34.19 -38.50 3.51
C THR A 167 34.86 -37.17 3.15
N GLY A 168 35.99 -36.85 3.76
CA GLY A 168 36.74 -35.62 3.49
C GLY A 168 36.36 -34.44 4.36
N LEU A 169 35.38 -34.57 5.23
CA LEU A 169 35.15 -33.56 6.27
C LEU A 169 36.32 -33.60 7.26
N PRO A 170 36.90 -32.44 7.68
CA PRO A 170 38.01 -32.46 8.61
C PRO A 170 37.64 -33.11 9.95
N ALA A 171 38.60 -33.87 10.54
CA ALA A 171 38.36 -34.51 11.83
C ALA A 171 38.00 -33.50 12.92
N GLY A 172 36.93 -33.73 13.66
CA GLY A 172 36.42 -32.80 14.69
C GLY A 172 35.56 -31.67 14.16
N ALA A 173 35.39 -31.56 12.84
CA ALA A 173 34.46 -30.59 12.26
C ALA A 173 33.00 -30.92 12.65
N ARG A 174 32.22 -29.88 12.94
CA ARG A 174 30.81 -30.01 13.27
C ARG A 174 29.98 -29.27 12.23
N PRO A 175 29.12 -29.97 11.44
CA PRO A 175 28.19 -29.32 10.53
C PRO A 175 27.29 -28.34 11.27
N THR A 176 27.01 -27.19 10.65
CA THR A 176 26.18 -26.14 11.22
C THR A 176 25.01 -25.80 10.31
N ASP A 177 25.15 -26.02 9.01
CA ASP A 177 24.12 -25.68 8.02
C ASP A 177 24.27 -26.56 6.77
N TYR A 178 23.14 -26.83 6.12
CA TYR A 178 23.02 -27.57 4.88
C TYR A 178 22.22 -26.76 3.87
N VAL A 179 22.86 -26.35 2.78
CA VAL A 179 22.23 -25.49 1.76
C VAL A 179 22.08 -26.30 0.46
N PRO A 180 20.87 -26.81 0.17
CA PRO A 180 20.56 -27.41 -1.13
C PRO A 180 20.30 -26.32 -2.18
N GLY A 181 20.28 -26.69 -3.46
CA GLY A 181 19.96 -25.79 -4.58
C GLY A 181 21.21 -25.28 -5.29
N GLY A 182 21.01 -24.82 -6.52
CA GLY A 182 22.12 -24.40 -7.39
C GLY A 182 22.84 -25.53 -8.12
N SER A 183 22.68 -26.78 -7.69
CA SER A 183 23.16 -28.00 -8.35
C SER A 183 22.28 -29.19 -7.92
N VAL A 184 22.04 -30.11 -8.85
CA VAL A 184 21.33 -31.37 -8.59
C VAL A 184 22.24 -32.44 -7.96
N SER A 185 23.54 -32.27 -8.06
CA SER A 185 24.56 -33.25 -7.64
C SER A 185 25.33 -32.85 -6.40
N ARG A 186 25.10 -31.64 -5.85
CA ARG A 186 25.89 -31.12 -4.74
C ARG A 186 25.01 -30.42 -3.71
N VAL A 187 25.48 -30.44 -2.45
CA VAL A 187 24.92 -29.66 -1.34
C VAL A 187 26.08 -28.92 -0.66
N ALA A 188 25.88 -27.65 -0.32
CA ALA A 188 26.88 -26.96 0.47
C ALA A 188 26.68 -27.29 1.97
N ILE A 189 27.75 -27.53 2.67
CA ILE A 189 27.79 -27.75 4.12
C ILE A 189 28.66 -26.68 4.75
N GLY A 190 28.03 -25.90 5.65
CA GLY A 190 28.72 -25.06 6.62
C GLY A 190 29.15 -25.91 7.82
N TYR A 191 30.35 -25.72 8.31
CA TYR A 191 30.83 -26.42 9.51
C TYR A 191 31.75 -25.55 10.36
N THR A 192 31.87 -25.88 11.63
CA THR A 192 32.84 -25.26 12.55
C THR A 192 33.91 -26.24 12.94
N LEU A 193 35.16 -25.76 12.97
CA LEU A 193 36.34 -26.49 13.48
C LEU A 193 37.19 -25.47 14.26
N ASP A 194 37.49 -25.79 15.51
CA ASP A 194 38.30 -24.95 16.39
C ASP A 194 37.83 -23.46 16.45
N GLY A 195 36.51 -23.27 16.48
CA GLY A 195 35.90 -21.94 16.49
C GLY A 195 35.89 -21.21 15.14
N THR A 196 36.44 -21.80 14.10
CA THR A 196 36.46 -21.24 12.74
C THR A 196 35.33 -21.86 11.92
N THR A 197 34.47 -21.01 11.33
CA THR A 197 33.42 -21.45 10.41
C THR A 197 33.97 -21.54 8.98
N SER A 198 33.65 -22.63 8.30
CA SER A 198 34.09 -22.91 6.92
C SER A 198 32.95 -23.47 6.09
N VAL A 199 33.04 -23.37 4.78
CA VAL A 199 32.03 -23.87 3.84
C VAL A 199 32.72 -24.76 2.79
N GLY A 200 32.08 -25.90 2.52
CA GLY A 200 32.47 -26.83 1.47
C GLY A 200 31.26 -27.39 0.73
N LEU A 201 31.53 -28.22 -0.27
CA LEU A 201 30.53 -28.92 -1.06
C LEU A 201 30.69 -30.43 -0.87
N VAL A 202 29.57 -31.13 -0.65
CA VAL A 202 29.51 -32.58 -0.75
C VAL A 202 28.97 -32.95 -2.14
N ASP A 203 29.67 -33.86 -2.84
CA ASP A 203 29.12 -34.51 -4.02
C ASP A 203 28.17 -35.63 -3.57
N LEU A 204 26.92 -35.50 -3.97
CA LEU A 204 25.89 -36.45 -3.56
C LEU A 204 26.08 -37.83 -4.17
N ARG A 205 26.85 -37.99 -5.29
CA ARG A 205 27.00 -39.26 -5.99
C ARG A 205 27.91 -40.23 -5.24
N ASP A 206 28.97 -39.73 -4.62
CA ASP A 206 30.02 -40.53 -3.99
C ASP A 206 30.27 -40.14 -2.50
N GLY A 207 29.60 -39.15 -1.99
CA GLY A 207 29.73 -38.68 -0.60
C GLY A 207 31.02 -37.93 -0.32
N THR A 208 31.80 -37.53 -1.34
CA THR A 208 33.05 -36.79 -1.13
C THR A 208 32.77 -35.34 -0.77
N PHE A 209 33.36 -34.87 0.31
CA PHE A 209 33.29 -33.48 0.74
C PHE A 209 34.61 -32.77 0.53
N ARG A 210 34.52 -31.52 0.11
CA ARG A 210 35.69 -30.66 -0.02
C ARG A 210 35.43 -29.27 0.51
N THR A 211 36.35 -28.76 1.35
CA THR A 211 36.33 -27.37 1.84
C THR A 211 36.82 -26.42 0.75
N TYR A 212 36.14 -25.27 0.62
CA TYR A 212 36.48 -24.24 -0.36
C TYR A 212 36.78 -22.88 0.27
N VAL A 213 36.04 -22.51 1.30
CA VAL A 213 36.15 -21.19 1.94
C VAL A 213 36.26 -21.38 3.45
N THR A 214 37.27 -20.77 4.07
CA THR A 214 37.53 -20.79 5.51
C THR A 214 37.39 -19.40 6.11
N GLY A 215 37.10 -19.30 7.40
CA GLY A 215 37.00 -18.03 8.11
C GLY A 215 35.81 -17.20 7.64
N VAL A 216 34.66 -17.84 7.44
CA VAL A 216 33.41 -17.15 7.12
C VAL A 216 32.66 -16.78 8.39
N ALA A 217 31.87 -15.70 8.36
CA ALA A 217 30.97 -15.41 9.46
C ALA A 217 29.82 -16.44 9.52
N ALA A 218 29.38 -16.79 10.72
CA ALA A 218 28.24 -17.69 10.88
C ALA A 218 26.97 -17.09 10.24
N ALA A 219 26.13 -17.95 9.65
CA ALA A 219 24.82 -17.62 9.04
C ALA A 219 24.87 -16.69 7.80
N LEU A 220 25.89 -16.80 6.95
CA LEU A 220 25.96 -16.05 5.70
C LEU A 220 25.31 -16.80 4.52
N PRO A 221 24.79 -16.07 3.53
CA PRO A 221 24.23 -16.69 2.34
C PRO A 221 25.31 -17.40 1.54
N VAL A 222 25.17 -18.71 1.43
CA VAL A 222 25.96 -19.54 0.49
C VAL A 222 25.19 -19.63 -0.82
N ARG A 223 25.89 -19.39 -1.96
CA ARG A 223 25.35 -19.56 -3.30
C ARG A 223 26.34 -20.35 -4.13
N PHE A 224 25.87 -21.29 -4.90
CA PHE A 224 26.76 -22.13 -5.71
C PHE A 224 26.04 -22.68 -6.94
N ASN A 225 26.81 -23.14 -7.87
CA ASN A 225 26.41 -24.02 -8.97
C ASN A 225 27.54 -25.07 -9.20
N ASP A 226 27.50 -25.78 -10.32
CA ASP A 226 28.56 -26.81 -10.60
C ASP A 226 29.94 -26.20 -10.85
N ARG A 227 30.05 -24.91 -11.12
CA ARG A 227 31.32 -24.23 -11.48
C ARG A 227 31.85 -23.29 -10.40
N TRP A 228 31.01 -22.72 -9.57
CA TRP A 228 31.35 -21.66 -8.61
C TRP A 228 30.70 -21.88 -7.25
N LEU A 229 31.45 -21.53 -6.21
CA LEU A 229 30.93 -21.35 -4.85
C LEU A 229 31.16 -19.89 -4.43
N VAL A 230 30.15 -19.27 -3.87
CA VAL A 230 30.18 -17.93 -3.25
C VAL A 230 29.76 -18.04 -1.80
N ALA A 231 30.60 -17.62 -0.87
CA ALA A 231 30.34 -17.59 0.56
C ALA A 231 31.09 -16.41 1.18
N ASP A 232 30.47 -15.69 2.12
CA ASP A 232 31.06 -14.54 2.83
C ASP A 232 31.76 -13.52 1.92
N TRP A 233 31.09 -13.12 0.81
CA TRP A 233 31.67 -12.17 -0.13
C TRP A 233 33.01 -12.61 -0.74
N LYS A 234 33.24 -13.92 -0.75
CA LYS A 234 34.36 -14.59 -1.43
C LYS A 234 33.80 -15.56 -2.45
N TYR A 235 34.49 -15.76 -3.54
CA TYR A 235 34.12 -16.75 -4.55
C TYR A 235 35.31 -17.57 -5.03
N ILE A 236 35.03 -18.79 -5.41
CA ILE A 236 36.04 -19.72 -5.88
C ILE A 236 35.44 -20.69 -6.91
N ARG A 237 36.23 -21.14 -7.86
CA ARG A 237 35.83 -22.21 -8.76
C ARG A 237 35.78 -23.55 -8.02
N THR A 238 34.80 -24.38 -8.36
CA THR A 238 34.65 -25.71 -7.75
C THR A 238 35.69 -26.70 -8.24
N ASP A 239 36.35 -26.45 -9.39
CA ASP A 239 37.46 -27.20 -9.94
C ASP A 239 38.87 -26.64 -9.56
N ALA A 240 38.92 -25.60 -8.76
CA ALA A 240 40.18 -25.01 -8.31
C ALA A 240 41.02 -26.02 -7.54
N ALA A 241 42.36 -25.95 -7.68
CA ALA A 241 43.26 -26.84 -6.95
C ALA A 241 43.10 -26.68 -5.41
N PRO A 242 43.35 -27.74 -4.61
CA PRO A 242 43.39 -27.61 -3.15
C PRO A 242 44.36 -26.52 -2.71
N GLY A 243 43.93 -25.68 -1.73
CA GLY A 243 44.75 -24.57 -1.25
C GLY A 243 44.68 -23.28 -2.09
N THR A 244 43.88 -23.26 -3.16
CA THR A 244 43.59 -22.02 -3.91
C THR A 244 42.84 -21.04 -3.01
N GLU A 245 43.35 -19.81 -2.86
CA GLU A 245 42.71 -18.77 -2.10
C GLU A 245 41.46 -18.24 -2.83
N PRO A 246 40.29 -18.10 -2.14
CA PRO A 246 39.10 -17.50 -2.70
C PRO A 246 39.31 -16.01 -3.01
N THR A 247 38.72 -15.55 -4.12
CA THR A 247 38.73 -14.13 -4.50
C THR A 247 37.68 -13.35 -3.73
N GLY A 248 38.05 -12.18 -3.17
CA GLY A 248 37.15 -11.31 -2.46
C GLY A 248 36.19 -10.56 -3.38
N LEU A 249 34.94 -10.41 -2.93
CA LEU A 249 33.94 -9.52 -3.50
C LEU A 249 33.85 -8.23 -2.67
N THR A 250 33.69 -7.09 -3.33
CA THR A 250 33.37 -5.85 -2.62
C THR A 250 31.99 -5.97 -1.96
N ARG A 251 31.92 -5.73 -0.65
CA ARG A 251 30.64 -5.71 0.09
C ARG A 251 29.79 -4.51 -0.38
N TRP A 252 28.68 -4.82 -1.01
CA TRP A 252 27.73 -3.79 -1.41
C TRP A 252 26.44 -4.14 -0.68
N GLY A 253 25.96 -3.52 0.27
CA GLY A 253 24.73 -3.78 1.01
C GLY A 253 23.56 -4.43 0.23
N ALA A 254 23.86 -5.42 -0.59
CA ALA A 254 23.00 -6.06 -1.58
C ALA A 254 22.84 -7.55 -1.25
N ASP A 255 21.69 -8.13 -1.57
CA ASP A 255 21.42 -9.55 -1.37
C ASP A 255 22.03 -10.39 -2.51
N LEU A 256 22.84 -11.40 -2.15
CA LEU A 256 23.30 -12.43 -3.10
C LEU A 256 22.15 -13.38 -3.39
N VAL A 257 21.78 -13.50 -4.67
CA VAL A 257 20.59 -14.26 -5.09
C VAL A 257 20.95 -15.67 -5.53
N ALA A 258 21.76 -15.78 -6.57
CA ALA A 258 22.14 -17.04 -7.20
C ALA A 258 23.43 -16.89 -8.01
N VAL A 259 24.05 -18.02 -8.33
CA VAL A 259 25.10 -18.11 -9.34
C VAL A 259 24.53 -18.80 -10.57
N VAL A 260 24.47 -18.09 -11.70
CA VAL A 260 23.94 -18.59 -12.97
C VAL A 260 25.04 -18.57 -14.02
N GLY A 261 25.50 -19.75 -14.48
CA GLY A 261 26.68 -19.86 -15.31
C GLY A 261 27.90 -19.26 -14.60
N ASP A 262 28.53 -18.26 -15.21
CA ASP A 262 29.65 -17.50 -14.62
C ASP A 262 29.20 -16.17 -14.01
N GLN A 263 27.89 -15.97 -13.82
CA GLN A 263 27.32 -14.72 -13.34
C GLN A 263 26.80 -14.86 -11.90
N LEU A 264 27.21 -13.96 -11.01
CA LEU A 264 26.61 -13.79 -9.71
C LEU A 264 25.46 -12.79 -9.83
N LEU A 265 24.24 -13.25 -9.55
CA LEU A 265 23.07 -12.39 -9.49
C LEU A 265 22.98 -11.69 -8.15
N ILE A 266 22.86 -10.38 -8.19
CA ILE A 266 22.85 -9.49 -7.03
C ILE A 266 21.55 -8.67 -7.08
N GLY A 267 20.72 -8.84 -6.05
CA GLY A 267 19.50 -8.06 -5.85
C GLY A 267 19.80 -6.78 -5.08
N ASN A 268 18.96 -5.76 -5.27
CA ASN A 268 19.04 -4.57 -4.44
C ASN A 268 18.47 -4.88 -3.05
N PRO A 269 19.13 -4.39 -1.98
CA PRO A 269 18.67 -4.63 -0.62
C PRO A 269 17.30 -3.97 -0.35
N THR A 270 16.68 -4.43 0.70
CA THR A 270 15.35 -4.05 1.21
C THR A 270 15.17 -2.54 1.49
N PHE A 271 16.24 -1.74 1.45
CA PHE A 271 16.24 -0.29 1.63
C PHE A 271 16.45 0.44 0.31
N VAL A 272 15.43 0.41 -0.54
CA VAL A 272 15.39 1.30 -1.70
C VAL A 272 15.07 2.72 -1.19
N GLN A 273 15.95 3.68 -1.46
CA GLN A 273 15.62 5.09 -1.22
C GLN A 273 14.38 5.46 -2.03
N ALA A 274 13.50 6.27 -1.45
CA ALA A 274 12.31 6.74 -2.14
C ALA A 274 12.70 7.30 -3.53
N GLY A 275 12.10 6.74 -4.58
CA GLY A 275 12.35 7.15 -5.97
C GLY A 275 13.36 6.34 -6.76
N THR A 276 14.12 5.41 -6.15
CA THR A 276 14.97 4.47 -6.90
C THR A 276 14.23 3.17 -7.16
N LYS A 277 14.24 2.71 -8.41
CA LYS A 277 13.70 1.40 -8.77
C LYS A 277 14.71 0.32 -8.44
N PRO A 278 14.33 -0.76 -7.74
CA PRO A 278 15.23 -1.88 -7.49
C PRO A 278 15.59 -2.54 -8.82
N VAL A 279 16.85 -2.94 -8.98
CA VAL A 279 17.35 -3.63 -10.15
C VAL A 279 18.01 -4.95 -9.76
N LEU A 280 17.88 -5.96 -10.62
CA LEU A 280 18.69 -7.17 -10.55
C LEU A 280 19.90 -6.99 -11.46
N THR A 281 21.08 -7.12 -10.89
CA THR A 281 22.34 -7.04 -11.63
C THR A 281 23.03 -8.41 -11.69
N ALA A 282 23.75 -8.66 -12.75
CA ALA A 282 24.67 -9.79 -12.88
C ALA A 282 26.11 -9.28 -12.86
N ARG A 283 26.95 -9.87 -12.02
CA ARG A 283 28.39 -9.66 -12.00
C ARG A 283 29.07 -10.90 -12.50
N SER A 284 29.89 -10.78 -13.54
CA SER A 284 30.74 -11.85 -14.02
C SER A 284 31.81 -12.21 -12.98
N LEU A 285 31.84 -13.47 -12.55
CA LEU A 285 32.86 -13.99 -11.63
C LEU A 285 34.20 -14.21 -12.37
N ALA A 286 34.19 -14.29 -13.70
CA ALA A 286 35.37 -14.42 -14.51
C ALA A 286 36.03 -13.08 -14.83
N THR A 287 35.27 -12.03 -15.20
CA THR A 287 35.81 -10.73 -15.65
C THR A 287 35.59 -9.60 -14.62
N GLY A 288 34.67 -9.75 -13.68
CA GLY A 288 34.30 -8.71 -12.73
C GLY A 288 33.32 -7.67 -13.27
N GLU A 289 32.95 -7.73 -14.56
CA GLU A 289 31.98 -6.80 -15.16
C GLU A 289 30.59 -6.96 -14.59
N THR A 290 29.88 -5.85 -14.48
CA THR A 290 28.50 -5.81 -13.93
C THR A 290 27.54 -5.25 -14.96
N ARG A 291 26.38 -5.89 -15.12
CA ARG A 291 25.30 -5.44 -16.01
C ARG A 291 23.92 -5.58 -15.34
N THR A 292 22.97 -4.76 -15.72
CA THR A 292 21.57 -4.91 -15.32
C THR A 292 20.94 -6.08 -16.09
N VAL A 293 20.30 -6.99 -15.35
CA VAL A 293 19.55 -8.13 -15.92
C VAL A 293 18.07 -7.79 -16.01
N LEU A 294 17.51 -7.28 -14.91
CA LEU A 294 16.10 -6.88 -14.83
C LEU A 294 15.99 -5.54 -14.11
N ALA A 295 15.22 -4.64 -14.68
CA ALA A 295 14.80 -3.40 -14.03
C ALA A 295 13.52 -3.63 -13.22
N ASP A 296 13.28 -2.80 -12.20
CA ASP A 296 12.08 -2.82 -11.35
C ASP A 296 11.79 -4.21 -10.75
N SER A 297 12.84 -4.84 -10.16
CA SER A 297 12.74 -6.18 -9.58
C SER A 297 12.23 -6.13 -8.15
N SER A 298 11.34 -7.05 -7.78
CA SER A 298 10.97 -7.27 -6.38
C SER A 298 12.02 -8.13 -5.66
N GLY A 299 11.98 -8.16 -4.31
CA GLY A 299 12.88 -9.02 -3.52
C GLY A 299 12.61 -10.53 -3.63
N GLY A 300 11.60 -10.98 -4.42
CA GLY A 300 11.30 -12.40 -4.60
C GLY A 300 12.25 -13.02 -5.63
N MET A 301 13.25 -13.78 -5.17
CA MET A 301 14.26 -14.42 -6.01
C MET A 301 14.68 -15.76 -5.41
N ALA A 302 14.98 -16.76 -6.28
CA ALA A 302 15.44 -18.08 -5.85
C ALA A 302 16.34 -18.72 -6.92
N ALA A 303 17.36 -19.48 -6.50
CA ALA A 303 18.12 -20.32 -7.39
C ALA A 303 17.28 -21.50 -7.88
N THR A 304 17.53 -21.99 -9.10
CA THR A 304 16.95 -23.22 -9.64
C THR A 304 18.00 -24.33 -9.74
N PRO A 305 17.61 -25.61 -9.58
CA PRO A 305 18.56 -26.71 -9.48
C PRO A 305 19.32 -26.99 -10.80
N ASP A 306 18.84 -26.48 -11.90
CA ASP A 306 19.49 -26.55 -13.21
C ASP A 306 20.55 -25.45 -13.45
N GLY A 307 20.97 -24.79 -12.37
CA GLY A 307 21.99 -23.73 -12.43
C GLY A 307 21.42 -22.38 -12.91
N GLY A 308 20.13 -22.21 -12.92
CA GLY A 308 19.44 -20.95 -13.22
C GLY A 308 18.94 -20.21 -11.97
N ALA A 309 18.05 -19.25 -12.18
CA ALA A 309 17.36 -18.53 -11.12
C ALA A 309 15.97 -18.08 -11.56
N LEU A 310 15.10 -17.86 -10.59
CA LEU A 310 13.84 -17.13 -10.75
C LEU A 310 13.97 -15.74 -10.14
N ALA A 311 13.42 -14.76 -10.80
CA ALA A 311 13.32 -13.39 -10.27
C ALA A 311 11.99 -12.76 -10.65
N THR A 312 11.45 -11.95 -9.74
CA THR A 312 10.23 -11.19 -9.98
C THR A 312 10.59 -9.77 -10.40
N ALA A 313 10.13 -9.35 -11.57
CA ALA A 313 10.35 -8.01 -12.11
C ALA A 313 9.27 -7.63 -13.14
N GLY A 314 9.19 -6.34 -13.49
CA GLY A 314 8.25 -5.86 -14.50
C GLY A 314 8.40 -4.38 -14.80
N PRO A 315 7.58 -3.83 -15.73
CA PRO A 315 7.61 -2.41 -16.07
C PRO A 315 7.13 -1.53 -14.91
N SER A 316 6.30 -2.08 -14.01
CA SER A 316 5.87 -1.44 -12.78
C SER A 316 5.61 -2.48 -11.69
N SER A 317 5.54 -2.04 -10.44
CA SER A 317 5.26 -2.94 -9.31
C SER A 317 3.86 -3.58 -9.33
N LEU A 318 2.93 -3.06 -10.13
CA LEU A 318 1.60 -3.66 -10.35
C LEU A 318 1.55 -4.59 -11.58
N ASP A 319 2.64 -4.71 -12.32
CA ASP A 319 2.76 -5.58 -13.50
C ASP A 319 4.06 -6.40 -13.40
N TRP A 320 4.19 -7.11 -12.30
CA TRP A 320 5.30 -8.02 -12.10
C TRP A 320 5.06 -9.36 -12.77
N ASN A 321 6.17 -9.92 -13.25
CA ASN A 321 6.23 -11.23 -13.87
C ASN A 321 7.36 -12.03 -13.23
N VAL A 322 7.23 -13.36 -13.22
CA VAL A 322 8.32 -14.25 -12.90
C VAL A 322 9.16 -14.43 -14.15
N HIS A 323 10.43 -14.14 -14.02
CA HIS A 323 11.44 -14.36 -15.04
C HIS A 323 12.34 -15.53 -14.65
N ARG A 324 12.50 -16.49 -15.56
CA ARG A 324 13.53 -17.53 -15.45
C ARG A 324 14.80 -16.99 -16.09
N ILE A 325 15.89 -17.10 -15.37
CA ILE A 325 17.22 -16.66 -15.79
C ILE A 325 18.07 -17.92 -15.93
N THR A 326 18.53 -18.20 -17.14
CA THR A 326 19.32 -19.41 -17.45
C THR A 326 20.69 -19.03 -17.95
N PRO A 327 21.71 -19.89 -17.74
CA PRO A 327 23.03 -19.65 -18.29
C PRO A 327 23.03 -19.82 -19.82
N THR A 328 23.84 -19.01 -20.49
CA THR A 328 24.11 -19.14 -21.93
C THR A 328 25.48 -19.79 -22.16
N ALA A 329 25.71 -20.35 -23.35
CA ALA A 329 26.92 -21.06 -23.68
C ALA A 329 28.22 -20.20 -23.60
N ASP A 330 28.07 -18.90 -23.78
CA ASP A 330 29.13 -17.89 -23.63
C ASP A 330 29.40 -17.45 -22.17
N GLY A 331 28.76 -18.10 -21.19
CA GLY A 331 28.87 -17.75 -19.77
C GLY A 331 27.99 -16.56 -19.31
N GLY A 332 27.17 -16.03 -20.21
CA GLY A 332 26.17 -14.99 -19.90
C GLY A 332 24.88 -15.53 -19.29
N THR A 333 23.82 -14.73 -19.36
CA THR A 333 22.47 -15.14 -18.92
C THR A 333 21.43 -14.75 -19.96
N ALA A 334 20.46 -15.63 -20.18
CA ALA A 334 19.22 -15.38 -20.90
C ALA A 334 18.06 -15.22 -19.90
N THR A 335 17.07 -14.42 -20.26
CA THR A 335 15.89 -14.16 -19.42
C THR A 335 14.63 -14.49 -20.20
N GLU A 336 13.73 -15.25 -19.61
CA GLU A 336 12.42 -15.60 -20.16
C GLU A 336 11.31 -15.28 -19.15
N LYS A 337 10.22 -14.68 -19.61
CA LYS A 337 8.99 -14.51 -18.80
C LYS A 337 8.25 -15.84 -18.74
N VAL A 338 8.11 -16.41 -17.55
CA VAL A 338 7.48 -17.73 -17.35
C VAL A 338 6.13 -17.68 -16.68
N ALA A 339 5.82 -16.61 -15.94
CA ALA A 339 4.49 -16.43 -15.34
C ALA A 339 4.21 -14.95 -15.09
N GLN A 340 2.94 -14.58 -15.07
CA GLN A 340 2.47 -13.28 -14.61
C GLN A 340 2.05 -13.38 -13.15
N ILE A 341 2.45 -12.41 -12.34
CA ILE A 341 1.99 -12.27 -10.96
C ILE A 341 0.84 -11.27 -10.97
N PRO A 342 -0.40 -11.70 -10.73
CA PRO A 342 -1.51 -10.75 -10.66
C PRO A 342 -1.30 -9.80 -9.49
N ALA A 343 -1.53 -8.51 -9.70
CA ALA A 343 -1.58 -7.56 -8.60
C ALA A 343 -2.69 -7.95 -7.62
N ASP A 344 -2.41 -7.83 -6.34
CA ASP A 344 -3.36 -8.11 -5.28
C ASP A 344 -4.33 -6.94 -5.10
N ARG A 345 -5.51 -7.21 -4.59
CA ARG A 345 -6.50 -6.18 -4.30
C ARG A 345 -6.29 -5.64 -2.91
N ILE A 346 -6.24 -4.31 -2.80
CA ILE A 346 -6.17 -3.67 -1.49
C ILE A 346 -7.52 -3.84 -0.79
N ARG A 347 -7.49 -4.30 0.45
CA ARG A 347 -8.66 -4.21 1.33
C ARG A 347 -8.82 -2.75 1.75
N VAL A 348 -9.71 -2.03 1.06
CA VAL A 348 -10.03 -0.64 1.40
C VAL A 348 -10.91 -0.62 2.64
N GLU A 349 -10.47 0.07 3.69
CA GLU A 349 -11.15 0.21 4.97
C GLU A 349 -11.75 1.61 5.13
N GLY A 350 -11.28 2.58 4.36
CA GLY A 350 -11.81 3.93 4.34
C GLY A 350 -11.52 4.68 3.06
N LEU A 351 -12.32 5.71 2.81
CA LEU A 351 -12.15 6.60 1.67
C LEU A 351 -12.50 8.04 2.01
N ALA A 352 -11.83 8.97 1.34
CA ALA A 352 -12.14 10.39 1.36
C ALA A 352 -11.99 10.97 -0.04
N LEU A 353 -12.85 11.89 -0.42
CA LEU A 353 -12.88 12.46 -1.76
C LEU A 353 -12.99 13.98 -1.68
N ALA A 354 -12.08 14.69 -2.30
CA ALA A 354 -12.14 16.14 -2.40
C ALA A 354 -11.26 16.68 -3.52
N GLY A 355 -11.81 17.62 -4.29
CA GLY A 355 -11.08 18.37 -5.29
C GLY A 355 -10.53 17.51 -6.43
N GLY A 356 -11.23 16.46 -6.82
CA GLY A 356 -10.79 15.55 -7.87
C GLY A 356 -9.69 14.58 -7.42
N GLU A 357 -9.50 14.37 -6.10
CA GLU A 357 -8.59 13.37 -5.58
C GLU A 357 -9.32 12.44 -4.60
N LEU A 358 -9.28 11.14 -4.91
CA LEU A 358 -9.78 10.07 -4.06
C LEU A 358 -8.62 9.50 -3.24
N PHE A 359 -8.75 9.56 -1.92
CA PHE A 359 -7.85 8.91 -0.97
C PHE A 359 -8.49 7.63 -0.44
N LEU A 360 -7.68 6.60 -0.31
CA LEU A 360 -8.06 5.30 0.21
C LEU A 360 -7.14 4.93 1.38
N ASP A 361 -7.72 4.53 2.49
CA ASP A 361 -7.03 3.78 3.53
C ASP A 361 -7.17 2.30 3.23
N GLY A 362 -6.06 1.59 3.11
CA GLY A 362 -6.05 0.19 2.75
C GLY A 362 -4.99 -0.60 3.50
N ARG A 363 -5.19 -1.92 3.59
CA ARG A 363 -4.21 -2.83 4.19
C ARG A 363 -3.22 -3.33 3.16
N GLU A 364 -1.93 -3.16 3.48
CA GLU A 364 -0.81 -3.79 2.80
C GLU A 364 -0.01 -4.60 3.83
N GLY A 365 -0.14 -5.92 3.79
CA GLY A 365 0.36 -6.80 4.85
C GLY A 365 -0.33 -6.52 6.19
N ASP A 366 0.46 -6.37 7.25
CA ASP A 366 -0.04 -6.05 8.59
C ASP A 366 -0.19 -4.53 8.84
N GLY A 367 0.17 -3.71 7.86
CA GLY A 367 0.17 -2.26 7.98
C GLY A 367 -0.94 -1.56 7.19
N HIS A 368 -1.34 -0.38 7.65
CA HIS A 368 -2.21 0.52 6.91
C HIS A 368 -1.38 1.44 6.01
N ARG A 369 -1.94 1.76 4.83
CA ARG A 369 -1.33 2.68 3.87
C ARG A 369 -2.37 3.55 3.21
N PHE A 370 -1.98 4.77 2.90
CA PHE A 370 -2.79 5.64 2.08
C PHE A 370 -2.40 5.52 0.61
N PHE A 371 -3.43 5.39 -0.22
CA PHE A 371 -3.34 5.41 -1.67
C PHE A 371 -4.21 6.54 -2.19
N SER A 372 -3.91 7.06 -3.37
CA SER A 372 -4.78 8.02 -4.02
C SER A 372 -4.88 7.81 -5.52
N PHE A 373 -6.01 8.26 -6.06
CA PHE A 373 -6.24 8.44 -7.48
C PHE A 373 -6.52 9.92 -7.75
N ALA A 374 -5.76 10.50 -8.67
CA ALA A 374 -6.17 11.75 -9.28
C ALA A 374 -7.29 11.47 -10.28
N LEU A 375 -8.38 12.21 -10.20
CA LEU A 375 -9.57 12.03 -11.03
C LEU A 375 -9.71 13.20 -12.02
N ASP A 376 -10.23 12.89 -13.22
CA ASP A 376 -10.70 13.93 -14.16
C ASP A 376 -12.11 14.41 -13.74
N ALA A 377 -12.64 15.38 -14.49
CA ALA A 377 -13.99 15.92 -14.22
C ALA A 377 -15.12 14.89 -14.35
N ALA A 378 -14.89 13.78 -15.07
CA ALA A 378 -15.82 12.67 -15.22
C ALA A 378 -15.62 11.56 -14.18
N GLY A 379 -14.70 11.73 -13.21
CA GLY A 379 -14.39 10.74 -12.18
C GLY A 379 -13.49 9.61 -12.65
N ARG A 380 -12.89 9.69 -13.83
CA ARG A 380 -11.96 8.68 -14.33
C ARG A 380 -10.54 8.96 -13.83
N PRO A 381 -9.71 7.93 -13.64
CA PRO A 381 -8.31 8.14 -13.27
C PRO A 381 -7.60 9.03 -14.29
N ALA A 382 -6.99 10.10 -13.83
CA ALA A 382 -6.15 11.00 -14.63
C ALA A 382 -4.67 10.53 -14.63
N GLY A 383 -4.36 9.42 -13.97
CA GLY A 383 -3.04 8.81 -13.86
C GLY A 383 -3.10 7.52 -13.04
N PRO A 384 -1.96 6.86 -12.83
CA PRO A 384 -1.89 5.64 -12.04
C PRO A 384 -2.21 5.93 -10.56
N GLN A 385 -2.58 4.86 -9.84
CA GLN A 385 -2.67 4.90 -8.38
C GLN A 385 -1.33 5.33 -7.77
N THR A 386 -1.39 6.26 -6.84
CA THR A 386 -0.21 6.73 -6.11
C THR A 386 -0.25 6.21 -4.68
N ARG A 387 0.87 5.67 -4.20
CA ARG A 387 1.08 5.31 -2.79
C ARG A 387 1.57 6.55 -2.05
N ARG A 388 0.81 7.02 -1.06
CA ARG A 388 1.03 8.31 -0.39
C ARG A 388 1.80 8.23 0.91
N SER A 389 1.96 7.05 1.50
CA SER A 389 2.67 6.94 2.79
C SER A 389 3.49 5.65 2.89
N ARG A 390 4.51 5.68 3.77
CA ARG A 390 5.08 4.45 4.33
C ARG A 390 4.01 3.74 5.16
N ALA A 391 4.27 2.47 5.56
CA ALA A 391 3.36 1.78 6.48
C ALA A 391 3.16 2.65 7.73
N LEU A 392 1.92 3.02 7.96
CA LEU A 392 1.50 3.73 9.16
C LEU A 392 0.76 2.74 10.05
N ALA A 393 0.76 3.01 11.35
CA ALA A 393 -0.26 2.41 12.19
C ALA A 393 -1.65 2.85 11.69
N ALA A 394 -2.66 2.01 11.93
CA ALA A 394 -4.01 2.29 11.51
C ALA A 394 -4.48 3.68 11.97
N PRO A 395 -5.24 4.40 11.13
CA PRO A 395 -6.01 5.52 11.64
C PRO A 395 -6.83 5.07 12.84
N THR A 396 -6.85 5.88 13.90
CA THR A 396 -7.55 5.51 15.13
C THR A 396 -9.02 5.37 14.89
N CYS A 397 -9.55 4.17 15.17
CA CYS A 397 -10.96 3.87 15.14
C CYS A 397 -11.46 3.54 16.55
N LEU A 398 -12.41 4.28 17.04
CA LEU A 398 -13.08 3.96 18.30
C LEU A 398 -14.08 2.83 18.05
N THR A 399 -14.11 1.85 18.96
CA THR A 399 -15.07 0.73 18.88
C THR A 399 -16.50 1.27 18.81
N GLY A 400 -17.23 0.86 17.78
CA GLY A 400 -18.62 1.30 17.54
C GLY A 400 -18.75 2.66 16.84
N ASP A 401 -17.65 3.34 16.45
CA ASP A 401 -17.74 4.58 15.69
C ASP A 401 -18.08 4.27 14.22
N ALA A 402 -19.29 4.67 13.83
CA ALA A 402 -19.79 4.49 12.47
C ALA A 402 -19.11 5.39 11.42
N ALA A 403 -18.24 6.30 11.82
CA ALA A 403 -17.53 7.24 10.96
C ALA A 403 -16.03 6.93 10.85
N CYS A 404 -15.64 5.72 11.12
CA CYS A 404 -14.24 5.27 11.02
C CYS A 404 -13.93 4.57 9.70
N PRO A 405 -12.73 4.72 9.12
CA PRO A 405 -11.65 5.59 9.57
C PRO A 405 -11.95 7.09 9.40
N GLN A 406 -11.39 7.90 10.29
CA GLN A 406 -11.65 9.33 10.35
C GLN A 406 -10.66 10.11 9.48
N MET A 407 -10.93 10.13 8.20
CA MET A 407 -10.13 10.83 7.19
C MET A 407 -10.89 12.05 6.66
N GLU A 408 -10.21 13.19 6.54
CA GLU A 408 -10.75 14.42 5.97
C GLU A 408 -9.87 14.84 4.79
N ALA A 409 -10.38 14.68 3.57
CA ALA A 409 -9.73 15.21 2.39
C ALA A 409 -9.88 16.73 2.35
N LEU A 410 -8.76 17.44 2.26
CA LEU A 410 -8.70 18.89 2.44
C LEU A 410 -8.96 19.69 1.16
N GLY A 411 -9.12 19.00 0.01
CA GLY A 411 -9.40 19.60 -1.30
C GLY A 411 -8.16 20.13 -2.02
N ASP A 412 -7.05 20.22 -1.34
CA ASP A 412 -5.80 20.73 -1.89
C ASP A 412 -4.76 19.63 -2.17
N GLY A 413 -5.18 18.37 -2.23
CA GLY A 413 -4.32 17.21 -2.46
C GLY A 413 -3.77 16.62 -1.18
N ARG A 414 -4.21 17.08 -0.01
CA ARG A 414 -3.85 16.56 1.30
C ARG A 414 -5.04 15.87 1.96
N VAL A 415 -4.74 14.93 2.85
CA VAL A 415 -5.71 14.28 3.73
C VAL A 415 -5.24 14.37 5.17
N ALA A 416 -6.15 14.71 6.08
CA ALA A 416 -5.91 14.67 7.52
C ALA A 416 -6.63 13.48 8.15
N PHE A 417 -6.02 12.88 9.17
CA PHE A 417 -6.59 11.75 9.90
C PHE A 417 -6.16 11.76 11.37
N LEU A 418 -6.89 11.01 12.17
CA LEU A 418 -6.58 10.82 13.58
C LEU A 418 -5.69 9.59 13.75
N PHE A 419 -4.67 9.72 14.57
CA PHE A 419 -3.69 8.67 14.84
C PHE A 419 -3.40 8.59 16.34
N THR A 420 -3.33 7.38 16.87
CA THR A 420 -2.88 7.13 18.24
C THR A 420 -1.58 6.33 18.19
N ASP A 421 -0.53 6.83 18.80
CA ASP A 421 0.75 6.16 18.84
C ASP A 421 0.80 5.03 19.90
N TYR A 422 1.92 4.31 19.96
CA TYR A 422 2.11 3.21 20.91
C TYR A 422 2.08 3.63 22.38
N SER A 423 2.29 4.92 22.68
CA SER A 423 2.17 5.47 24.02
C SER A 423 0.72 5.84 24.41
N GLY A 424 -0.21 5.70 23.45
CA GLY A 424 -1.60 6.12 23.63
C GLY A 424 -1.84 7.60 23.38
N GLN A 425 -0.84 8.34 22.89
CA GLN A 425 -1.00 9.75 22.55
C GLN A 425 -1.73 9.90 21.21
N GLU A 426 -2.86 10.60 21.25
CA GLU A 426 -3.64 10.92 20.07
C GLU A 426 -3.12 12.20 19.39
N SER A 427 -3.04 12.17 18.07
CA SER A 427 -2.61 13.30 17.24
C SER A 427 -3.46 13.40 15.98
N VAL A 428 -3.70 14.62 15.51
CA VAL A 428 -4.14 14.85 14.13
C VAL A 428 -2.90 14.90 13.24
N ILE A 429 -2.87 14.06 12.22
CA ILE A 429 -1.78 13.98 11.25
C ILE A 429 -2.29 14.42 9.88
N GLU A 430 -1.43 15.12 9.13
CA GLU A 430 -1.67 15.46 7.73
C GLU A 430 -0.68 14.70 6.84
N THR A 431 -1.14 14.18 5.72
CA THR A 431 -0.30 13.59 4.68
C THR A 431 -0.78 13.99 3.30
N GLY A 432 0.13 14.33 2.42
CA GLY A 432 -0.20 14.69 1.05
C GLY A 432 0.95 14.52 0.08
N PHE A 433 2.16 14.35 0.60
CA PHE A 433 3.38 14.31 -0.19
C PHE A 433 4.37 13.32 0.43
N ASP A 434 5.26 12.77 -0.42
CA ASP A 434 6.33 11.83 -0.05
C ASP A 434 7.43 12.45 0.84
N THR A 435 7.07 13.29 1.78
CA THR A 435 8.00 13.78 2.80
C THR A 435 8.08 12.76 3.92
N GLY A 436 9.27 12.37 4.33
CA GLY A 436 9.51 11.33 5.33
C GLY A 436 8.88 11.60 6.71
N ASP A 437 8.59 12.87 7.02
CA ASP A 437 7.94 13.31 8.25
C ASP A 437 6.52 13.80 7.94
N LEU A 438 5.56 13.24 8.66
CA LEU A 438 4.16 13.65 8.59
C LEU A 438 3.92 14.79 9.59
N PRO A 439 3.51 15.99 9.14
CA PRO A 439 3.09 17.05 10.04
C PRO A 439 2.02 16.55 11.00
N ARG A 440 2.23 16.73 12.30
CA ARG A 440 1.33 16.27 13.34
C ARG A 440 1.07 17.33 14.40
N VAL A 441 -0.10 17.27 15.01
CA VAL A 441 -0.48 18.06 16.18
C VAL A 441 -1.03 17.15 17.25
N PRO A 442 -0.32 16.97 18.38
CA PRO A 442 -0.85 16.26 19.53
C PRO A 442 -2.15 16.89 20.00
N THR A 443 -3.16 16.08 20.24
CA THR A 443 -4.46 16.59 20.67
C THR A 443 -4.50 16.87 22.16
N GLY A 444 -3.72 16.17 22.95
CA GLY A 444 -3.79 16.23 24.43
C GLY A 444 -5.10 15.67 25.00
N ASP A 445 -5.87 14.98 24.17
CA ASP A 445 -7.17 14.38 24.49
C ASP A 445 -7.14 12.89 24.14
N ALA A 446 -8.18 12.16 24.53
CA ALA A 446 -8.39 10.79 24.12
C ALA A 446 -9.80 10.62 23.55
N ARG A 447 -9.98 9.60 22.68
CA ARG A 447 -11.26 9.25 22.04
C ARG A 447 -11.89 10.41 21.24
N GLY A 448 -11.06 11.22 20.61
CA GLY A 448 -11.51 12.30 19.77
C GLY A 448 -11.89 11.82 18.36
N ARG A 449 -12.33 12.79 17.55
CA ARG A 449 -12.61 12.57 16.14
C ARG A 449 -12.36 13.82 15.32
N THR A 450 -11.98 13.66 14.07
CA THR A 450 -12.09 14.73 13.08
C THR A 450 -13.57 14.97 12.72
N ALA A 451 -13.95 16.19 12.47
CA ALA A 451 -15.32 16.58 12.21
C ALA A 451 -15.48 17.45 10.96
N GLY A 452 -14.44 17.57 10.17
CA GLY A 452 -14.37 18.31 8.93
C GLY A 452 -13.00 18.94 8.72
N GLY A 453 -12.67 19.24 7.47
CA GLY A 453 -11.42 19.89 7.11
C GLY A 453 -11.51 20.57 5.75
N THR A 454 -10.75 21.64 5.55
CA THR A 454 -10.68 22.38 4.29
C THR A 454 -9.37 23.13 4.19
N GLY A 455 -8.61 22.93 3.12
CA GLY A 455 -7.33 23.58 2.92
C GLY A 455 -6.37 23.27 4.07
N ARG A 456 -6.04 24.26 4.87
CA ARG A 456 -5.11 24.11 6.00
C ARG A 456 -5.76 23.78 7.34
N TYR A 457 -7.08 23.92 7.46
CA TYR A 457 -7.76 23.81 8.74
C TYR A 457 -8.51 22.48 8.91
N VAL A 458 -8.32 21.85 10.06
CA VAL A 458 -8.99 20.61 10.46
C VAL A 458 -9.73 20.85 11.77
N LEU A 459 -11.02 20.53 11.79
CA LEU A 459 -11.87 20.55 12.99
C LEU A 459 -11.73 19.22 13.72
N TYR A 460 -11.24 19.27 14.93
CA TYR A 460 -11.13 18.14 15.85
C TYR A 460 -12.05 18.32 17.06
N ASN A 461 -12.75 17.26 17.41
CA ASN A 461 -13.59 17.16 18.61
C ASN A 461 -12.99 16.12 19.56
N GLY A 462 -12.44 16.53 20.70
CA GLY A 462 -11.96 15.65 21.74
C GLY A 462 -13.10 14.88 22.43
N GLY A 463 -12.80 13.70 22.90
CA GLY A 463 -13.75 12.85 23.63
C GLY A 463 -13.71 13.09 25.14
N THR A 464 -12.50 13.17 25.70
CA THR A 464 -12.29 13.39 27.16
C THR A 464 -10.94 14.12 27.35
N PRO A 465 -10.96 15.38 27.79
CA PRO A 465 -12.13 16.25 28.02
C PRO A 465 -12.88 16.62 26.74
N SER A 466 -14.11 17.08 26.86
CA SER A 466 -14.94 17.50 25.71
C SER A 466 -14.48 18.86 25.16
N VAL A 467 -13.35 18.86 24.47
CA VAL A 467 -12.69 20.02 23.87
C VAL A 467 -12.84 19.99 22.37
N GLN A 468 -12.98 21.14 21.74
CA GLN A 468 -12.94 21.32 20.29
C GLN A 468 -11.70 22.12 19.92
N LYS A 469 -10.94 21.63 18.95
CA LYS A 469 -9.73 22.28 18.42
C LYS A 469 -9.86 22.52 16.92
N ILE A 470 -9.37 23.65 16.48
CA ILE A 470 -9.09 23.90 15.07
C ILE A 470 -7.58 23.75 14.91
N VAL A 471 -7.19 22.73 14.18
CA VAL A 471 -5.78 22.46 13.87
C VAL A 471 -5.47 23.15 12.55
N ASP A 472 -4.33 23.82 12.50
CA ASP A 472 -3.84 24.57 11.35
C ASP A 472 -2.57 23.89 10.81
N PHE A 473 -2.62 23.43 9.56
CA PHE A 473 -1.51 22.87 8.81
C PHE A 473 -1.12 23.80 7.63
N PRO A 474 -0.32 24.83 7.89
CA PRO A 474 0.17 25.68 6.81
C PRO A 474 0.95 24.84 5.81
N ARG A 475 0.79 25.12 4.53
CA ARG A 475 1.48 24.37 3.50
C ARG A 475 2.99 24.62 3.55
N GLY A 476 3.78 23.54 3.44
CA GLY A 476 5.25 23.59 3.56
C GLY A 476 5.76 23.66 5.00
N ALA A 477 4.88 23.69 6.00
CA ALA A 477 5.28 23.57 7.39
C ALA A 477 5.61 22.12 7.74
N THR A 478 6.62 21.88 8.57
CA THR A 478 7.01 20.57 9.08
C THR A 478 6.14 20.11 10.26
N SER A 479 5.35 21.02 10.83
CA SER A 479 4.42 20.75 11.94
C SER A 479 3.16 21.61 11.78
N GLY A 480 2.06 21.14 12.35
CA GLY A 480 0.84 21.93 12.52
C GLY A 480 0.82 22.65 13.88
N THR A 481 -0.20 23.49 14.06
CA THR A 481 -0.48 24.20 15.32
C THR A 481 -1.95 24.16 15.68
N VAL A 482 -2.31 24.43 16.94
CA VAL A 482 -3.70 24.63 17.35
C VAL A 482 -4.06 26.10 17.20
N ALA A 483 -4.83 26.45 16.17
CA ALA A 483 -5.28 27.82 15.93
C ALA A 483 -6.36 28.29 16.92
N LEU A 484 -7.21 27.37 17.40
CA LEU A 484 -8.26 27.66 18.36
C LEU A 484 -8.54 26.44 19.23
N SER A 485 -8.72 26.64 20.53
CA SER A 485 -9.17 25.61 21.46
C SER A 485 -10.34 26.16 22.30
N ARG A 486 -11.42 25.36 22.46
CA ARG A 486 -12.62 25.76 23.20
C ARG A 486 -13.43 24.54 23.68
N GLY A 487 -14.47 24.76 24.48
CA GLY A 487 -15.46 23.73 24.77
C GLY A 487 -16.14 23.25 23.48
N ARG A 488 -16.44 21.94 23.41
CA ARG A 488 -17.05 21.32 22.24
C ARG A 488 -18.45 21.92 21.96
N THR A 489 -18.64 22.36 20.72
CA THR A 489 -19.93 22.83 20.19
C THR A 489 -20.10 22.40 18.77
N THR A 490 -21.32 22.49 18.24
CA THR A 490 -21.59 22.29 16.82
C THR A 490 -20.77 23.29 15.97
N ALA A 491 -20.07 22.80 14.99
CA ALA A 491 -19.24 23.64 14.13
C ALA A 491 -18.95 23.00 12.77
N ALA A 492 -18.61 23.84 11.79
CA ALA A 492 -18.05 23.43 10.49
C ALA A 492 -16.95 24.41 10.08
N VAL A 493 -16.01 23.93 9.26
CA VAL A 493 -14.96 24.75 8.64
C VAL A 493 -15.10 24.69 7.13
N TRP A 494 -15.06 25.86 6.49
CA TRP A 494 -14.94 25.99 5.04
C TRP A 494 -14.00 27.16 4.70
N GLY A 495 -12.94 26.87 3.96
CA GLY A 495 -11.84 27.81 3.78
C GLY A 495 -11.26 28.24 5.12
N GLN A 496 -11.17 29.55 5.36
CA GLN A 496 -10.71 30.09 6.65
C GLN A 496 -11.83 30.54 7.57
N VAL A 497 -13.08 30.10 7.32
CA VAL A 497 -14.24 30.48 8.12
C VAL A 497 -14.73 29.31 8.97
N LEU A 498 -14.80 29.56 10.28
CA LEU A 498 -15.43 28.66 11.26
C LEU A 498 -16.88 29.07 11.45
N TRP A 499 -17.79 28.15 11.15
CA TRP A 499 -19.23 28.31 11.30
C TRP A 499 -19.72 27.65 12.59
N THR A 500 -20.52 28.37 13.38
CA THR A 500 -21.07 27.90 14.66
C THR A 500 -22.51 28.41 14.83
N PRO A 501 -23.31 27.79 15.71
CA PRO A 501 -24.57 28.40 16.12
C PRO A 501 -24.34 29.83 16.63
N GLY A 502 -25.18 30.75 16.21
CA GLY A 502 -25.18 32.12 16.73
C GLY A 502 -25.99 32.22 18.05
N SER A 503 -26.02 33.42 18.61
CA SER A 503 -26.75 33.67 19.86
C SER A 503 -28.27 33.62 19.72
N ALA A 504 -28.80 34.02 18.55
CA ALA A 504 -30.24 33.94 18.29
C ALA A 504 -30.59 32.52 17.80
N ARG A 505 -31.78 32.04 18.18
CA ARG A 505 -32.33 30.76 17.72
C ARG A 505 -32.38 30.73 16.20
N GLY A 506 -31.90 29.64 15.61
CA GLY A 506 -31.82 29.48 14.16
C GLY A 506 -30.79 30.34 13.46
N SER A 507 -29.90 31.00 14.18
CA SER A 507 -28.82 31.73 13.56
C SER A 507 -27.51 30.92 13.51
N ILE A 508 -26.69 31.14 12.47
CA ILE A 508 -25.36 30.58 12.30
C ILE A 508 -24.39 31.75 12.06
N THR A 509 -23.26 31.73 12.78
CA THR A 509 -22.25 32.81 12.72
C THR A 509 -20.98 32.27 12.12
N GLY A 510 -20.41 32.99 11.15
CA GLY A 510 -19.09 32.74 10.56
C GLY A 510 -18.02 33.63 11.21
N ARG A 511 -16.94 33.01 11.66
CA ARG A 511 -15.77 33.66 12.23
C ARG A 511 -14.53 33.37 11.37
N ASP A 512 -13.82 34.39 10.99
CA ASP A 512 -12.55 34.27 10.28
C ASP A 512 -11.46 33.72 11.24
N LEU A 513 -10.78 32.65 10.85
CA LEU A 513 -9.79 31.96 11.70
C LEU A 513 -8.46 32.71 11.80
N LYS A 514 -8.12 33.56 10.80
CA LYS A 514 -6.88 34.35 10.82
C LYS A 514 -7.03 35.61 11.68
N THR A 515 -8.15 36.30 11.52
CA THR A 515 -8.36 37.58 12.21
C THR A 515 -9.13 37.42 13.52
N GLY A 516 -9.79 36.30 13.73
CA GLY A 516 -10.64 36.04 14.88
C GLY A 516 -11.96 36.82 14.89
N ARG A 517 -12.25 37.59 13.82
CA ARG A 517 -13.44 38.46 13.74
C ARG A 517 -14.64 37.68 13.17
N THR A 518 -15.83 38.05 13.64
CA THR A 518 -17.09 37.63 13.02
C THR A 518 -17.21 38.28 11.64
N THR A 519 -17.38 37.46 10.61
CA THR A 519 -17.53 37.93 9.23
C THR A 519 -18.98 38.09 8.83
N THR A 520 -19.87 37.22 9.36
CA THR A 520 -21.28 37.24 8.98
C THR A 520 -22.11 36.47 10.03
N THR A 521 -23.39 36.83 10.13
CA THR A 521 -24.40 36.07 10.85
C THR A 521 -25.58 35.84 9.91
N VAL A 522 -26.04 34.60 9.84
CA VAL A 522 -27.11 34.16 8.95
C VAL A 522 -28.30 33.68 9.79
N ALA A 523 -29.46 34.23 9.55
CA ALA A 523 -30.71 33.71 10.08
C ALA A 523 -31.25 32.62 9.14
N THR A 524 -31.08 31.33 9.51
CA THR A 524 -31.45 30.20 8.65
C THR A 524 -32.94 29.87 8.68
N GLY A 525 -33.70 30.42 9.63
CA GLY A 525 -35.08 30.03 9.86
C GLY A 525 -35.25 28.70 10.60
N ALA A 526 -34.17 28.10 11.09
CA ALA A 526 -34.24 26.88 11.90
C ALA A 526 -35.02 27.13 13.19
N PRO A 527 -35.96 26.26 13.56
CA PRO A 527 -36.78 26.43 14.79
C PRO A 527 -36.02 25.99 16.06
N CYS A 528 -34.72 25.78 15.98
CA CYS A 528 -33.85 25.31 17.06
C CYS A 528 -32.47 25.97 17.00
N THR A 529 -31.65 25.74 18.03
CA THR A 529 -30.19 25.87 17.89
C THR A 529 -29.69 24.65 17.14
N PRO A 530 -29.06 24.80 15.95
CA PRO A 530 -28.61 23.66 15.17
C PRO A 530 -27.67 22.73 15.94
N THR A 531 -27.91 21.43 15.86
CA THR A 531 -27.06 20.37 16.44
C THR A 531 -26.11 19.73 15.43
N ASP A 532 -26.31 19.98 14.13
CA ASP A 532 -25.38 19.67 13.05
C ASP A 532 -25.32 20.87 12.09
N ILE A 533 -24.12 21.28 11.74
CA ILE A 533 -23.84 22.37 10.80
C ILE A 533 -22.75 21.87 9.84
N GLN A 534 -22.94 22.08 8.54
CA GLN A 534 -21.91 21.91 7.52
C GLN A 534 -21.92 23.13 6.58
N ALA A 535 -20.75 23.44 6.04
CA ALA A 535 -20.56 24.55 5.11
C ALA A 535 -19.78 24.10 3.88
N VAL A 536 -20.28 24.46 2.71
CA VAL A 536 -19.61 24.28 1.42
C VAL A 536 -19.97 25.46 0.54
N ASP A 537 -18.99 26.25 0.16
CA ASP A 537 -19.14 27.46 -0.65
C ASP A 537 -20.29 28.36 -0.13
N THR A 538 -21.36 28.55 -0.89
CA THR A 538 -22.51 29.35 -0.50
C THR A 538 -23.55 28.60 0.34
N TRP A 539 -23.39 27.31 0.50
CA TRP A 539 -24.35 26.43 1.14
C TRP A 539 -24.06 26.20 2.62
N LEU A 540 -25.07 26.33 3.49
CA LEU A 540 -25.00 26.00 4.91
C LEU A 540 -26.08 24.97 5.24
N TYR A 541 -25.71 23.75 5.53
CA TYR A 541 -26.63 22.74 6.08
C TYR A 541 -26.78 22.94 7.58
N TRP A 542 -27.99 22.76 8.06
CA TRP A 542 -28.34 22.75 9.47
C TRP A 542 -29.35 21.66 9.80
N SER A 543 -29.29 21.12 11.01
CA SER A 543 -30.26 20.14 11.53
C SER A 543 -30.53 20.36 12.98
N CYS A 544 -31.80 20.11 13.37
CA CYS A 544 -32.28 20.10 14.76
C CYS A 544 -32.18 18.69 15.40
N GLY A 545 -31.39 17.80 14.85
CA GLY A 545 -31.22 16.42 15.30
C GLY A 545 -31.96 15.40 14.43
N ALA A 546 -31.86 14.12 14.81
CA ALA A 546 -32.31 12.98 14.00
C ALA A 546 -33.84 13.00 13.71
N ALA A 547 -34.62 13.43 14.65
CA ALA A 547 -36.10 13.55 14.55
C ALA A 547 -36.59 14.97 14.28
N GLY A 548 -35.67 15.95 14.29
CA GLY A 548 -36.03 17.37 14.10
C GLY A 548 -35.93 17.77 12.62
N PRO A 549 -36.41 18.98 12.28
CA PRO A 549 -36.29 19.51 10.94
C PRO A 549 -34.82 19.77 10.55
N ALA A 550 -34.58 19.75 9.27
CA ALA A 550 -33.28 20.07 8.66
C ALA A 550 -33.47 20.95 7.41
N GLY A 551 -32.46 21.72 7.07
CA GLY A 551 -32.47 22.57 5.89
C GLY A 551 -31.10 22.89 5.36
N VAL A 552 -31.07 23.40 4.15
CA VAL A 552 -29.90 24.02 3.54
C VAL A 552 -30.19 25.48 3.30
N TYR A 553 -29.38 26.37 3.83
CA TYR A 553 -29.49 27.79 3.59
C TYR A 553 -28.55 28.20 2.44
N ASP A 554 -29.16 28.71 1.38
CA ASP A 554 -28.42 29.31 0.25
C ASP A 554 -28.06 30.77 0.62
N ARG A 555 -26.80 31.04 0.88
CA ARG A 555 -26.29 32.36 1.25
C ARG A 555 -26.36 33.38 0.10
N ALA A 556 -26.22 32.88 -1.14
CA ALA A 556 -26.30 33.76 -2.31
C ALA A 556 -27.74 34.25 -2.57
N ALA A 557 -28.69 33.32 -2.53
CA ALA A 557 -30.11 33.61 -2.68
C ALA A 557 -30.80 34.08 -1.38
N ARG A 558 -30.12 33.99 -0.22
CA ARG A 558 -30.62 34.34 1.12
C ARG A 558 -31.93 33.61 1.47
N ARG A 559 -32.03 32.32 1.13
CA ARG A 559 -33.23 31.51 1.36
C ARG A 559 -32.90 30.20 2.04
N ASN A 560 -33.84 29.70 2.85
CA ASN A 560 -33.77 28.38 3.43
C ASN A 560 -34.54 27.38 2.56
N ILE A 561 -33.95 26.19 2.36
CA ILE A 561 -34.52 25.08 1.61
C ILE A 561 -34.68 23.91 2.56
N PRO A 562 -35.92 23.55 2.94
CA PRO A 562 -36.17 22.39 3.78
C PRO A 562 -35.67 21.11 3.08
N VAL A 563 -35.00 20.23 3.83
CA VAL A 563 -34.51 18.94 3.32
C VAL A 563 -34.95 17.79 4.23
N PRO A 564 -35.04 16.55 3.71
CA PRO A 564 -35.39 15.42 4.55
C PRO A 564 -34.44 15.29 5.74
N ALA A 565 -34.97 15.15 6.93
CA ALA A 565 -34.23 14.80 8.14
C ALA A 565 -33.99 13.28 8.21
N GLY A 566 -33.26 12.81 9.20
CA GLY A 566 -33.06 11.38 9.44
C GLY A 566 -31.95 11.09 10.44
N PRO A 567 -31.89 9.86 10.96
CA PRO A 567 -30.95 9.47 12.02
C PRO A 567 -29.51 9.33 11.56
N SER A 568 -29.28 9.09 10.27
CA SER A 568 -27.93 8.96 9.71
C SER A 568 -27.34 10.33 9.40
N PRO A 569 -26.04 10.52 9.62
CA PRO A 569 -25.34 11.74 9.24
C PRO A 569 -25.52 12.05 7.76
N ALA A 570 -25.78 13.31 7.44
CA ALA A 570 -25.73 13.84 6.09
C ALA A 570 -24.32 14.36 5.77
N ARG A 571 -23.97 14.40 4.49
CA ARG A 571 -22.77 15.11 3.99
C ARG A 571 -23.20 16.14 2.96
N LEU A 572 -22.89 17.40 3.25
CA LEU A 572 -23.12 18.52 2.34
C LEU A 572 -22.01 18.57 1.29
N ALA A 573 -22.39 18.77 0.05
CA ALA A 573 -21.52 19.11 -1.06
C ALA A 573 -22.02 20.40 -1.74
N ASP A 574 -21.45 20.74 -2.89
CA ASP A 574 -21.80 21.96 -3.61
C ASP A 574 -23.17 21.81 -4.31
N GLY A 575 -24.20 22.34 -3.66
CA GLY A 575 -25.59 22.32 -4.15
C GLY A 575 -26.38 21.04 -3.87
N PHE A 576 -25.84 20.08 -3.09
CA PHE A 576 -26.57 18.85 -2.74
C PHE A 576 -26.14 18.24 -1.41
N LEU A 577 -26.97 17.33 -0.90
CA LEU A 577 -26.68 16.51 0.27
C LEU A 577 -26.66 15.04 -0.11
N VAL A 578 -25.82 14.25 0.56
CA VAL A 578 -25.87 12.79 0.50
C VAL A 578 -26.12 12.23 1.89
N ARG A 579 -26.99 11.23 1.99
CA ARG A 579 -27.30 10.51 3.23
C ARG A 579 -27.52 9.03 2.96
N GLU A 580 -26.98 8.19 3.83
CA GLU A 580 -27.26 6.75 3.81
C GLU A 580 -28.52 6.44 4.61
N ASN A 581 -29.44 5.68 4.02
CA ASN A 581 -30.49 5.01 4.75
C ASN A 581 -29.95 3.66 5.25
N ARG A 582 -29.65 3.56 6.54
CA ARG A 582 -29.04 2.35 7.13
C ARG A 582 -29.94 1.12 7.13
N THR A 583 -31.26 1.28 7.00
CA THR A 583 -32.21 0.16 6.93
C THR A 583 -32.24 -0.46 5.53
N THR A 584 -32.29 0.38 4.50
CA THR A 584 -32.34 -0.08 3.09
C THR A 584 -30.97 -0.10 2.43
N HIS A 585 -29.94 0.44 3.08
CA HIS A 585 -28.59 0.67 2.55
C HIS A 585 -28.55 1.56 1.30
N GLU A 586 -29.61 2.29 1.04
CA GLU A 586 -29.66 3.25 -0.06
C GLU A 586 -28.84 4.50 0.26
N LEU A 587 -28.00 4.90 -0.66
CA LEU A 587 -27.34 6.19 -0.66
C LEU A 587 -28.21 7.18 -1.43
N ARG A 588 -28.77 8.16 -0.73
CA ARG A 588 -29.72 9.13 -1.27
C ARG A 588 -29.07 10.49 -1.42
N LEU A 589 -29.18 11.06 -2.61
CA LEU A 589 -28.79 12.43 -2.93
C LEU A 589 -30.04 13.32 -2.89
N THR A 590 -29.94 14.43 -2.19
CA THR A 590 -30.94 15.51 -2.20
C THR A 590 -30.32 16.73 -2.86
N ASP A 591 -30.76 17.05 -4.06
CA ASP A 591 -30.37 18.22 -4.83
C ASP A 591 -31.12 19.45 -4.34
N VAL A 592 -30.41 20.55 -4.11
CA VAL A 592 -30.98 21.83 -3.61
C VAL A 592 -30.62 23.03 -4.48
N HIS A 593 -29.83 22.84 -5.56
CA HIS A 593 -29.28 23.95 -6.35
C HIS A 593 -30.34 24.85 -7.01
N THR A 594 -31.52 24.30 -7.31
CA THR A 594 -32.64 25.06 -7.88
C THR A 594 -33.42 25.84 -6.86
N GLY A 595 -33.17 25.59 -5.54
CA GLY A 595 -33.91 26.18 -4.42
C GLY A 595 -35.10 25.38 -3.94
N THR A 596 -35.27 24.19 -4.46
CA THR A 596 -36.20 23.15 -4.00
C THR A 596 -35.43 21.86 -3.81
N ALA A 597 -35.85 21.06 -2.82
CA ALA A 597 -35.18 19.81 -2.53
C ALA A 597 -35.75 18.65 -3.39
N HIS A 598 -34.90 18.04 -4.19
CA HIS A 598 -35.24 16.85 -5.00
C HIS A 598 -34.38 15.69 -4.57
N THR A 599 -35.00 14.61 -4.07
CA THR A 599 -34.25 13.43 -3.56
C THR A 599 -34.34 12.27 -4.53
N ARG A 600 -33.20 11.61 -4.78
CA ARG A 600 -33.11 10.37 -5.56
C ARG A 600 -32.10 9.40 -4.96
N THR A 601 -32.24 8.11 -5.22
CA THR A 601 -31.27 7.09 -4.86
C THR A 601 -30.15 7.09 -5.90
N VAL A 602 -28.90 7.11 -5.44
CA VAL A 602 -27.70 7.06 -6.31
C VAL A 602 -26.99 5.72 -6.27
N ALA A 603 -27.13 4.99 -5.16
CA ALA A 603 -26.55 3.65 -5.02
C ALA A 603 -27.30 2.86 -3.93
N VAL A 604 -27.12 1.54 -3.96
CA VAL A 604 -27.41 0.66 -2.82
C VAL A 604 -26.08 0.07 -2.37
N LEU A 605 -25.70 0.38 -1.13
CA LEU A 605 -24.44 -0.10 -0.57
C LEU A 605 -24.54 -1.59 -0.22
N PRO A 606 -23.45 -2.36 -0.34
CA PRO A 606 -23.47 -3.77 0.01
C PRO A 606 -23.77 -3.96 1.51
N ARG A 607 -24.52 -5.00 1.82
CA ARG A 607 -24.65 -5.48 3.20
C ARG A 607 -23.38 -6.21 3.57
N THR A 608 -22.56 -5.65 4.43
CA THR A 608 -21.37 -6.31 4.97
C THR A 608 -21.60 -6.55 6.47
N ASP A 609 -21.31 -7.74 6.94
CA ASP A 609 -21.33 -8.08 8.38
C ASP A 609 -20.25 -7.32 9.16
N GLN A 610 -19.29 -6.78 8.46
CA GLN A 610 -18.33 -5.83 9.00
C GLN A 610 -18.97 -4.45 8.99
N ASN A 611 -19.54 -4.10 10.12
CA ASN A 611 -20.22 -2.84 10.38
C ASN A 611 -19.23 -1.66 10.46
N THR A 612 -18.44 -1.50 9.44
CA THR A 612 -17.43 -0.48 9.34
C THR A 612 -18.02 0.75 8.66
N GLY A 613 -18.43 1.66 9.47
CA GLY A 613 -18.48 3.07 9.17
C GLY A 613 -19.52 3.54 8.14
N GLY A 614 -20.19 4.60 8.46
CA GLY A 614 -20.99 5.42 7.54
C GLY A 614 -20.12 6.18 6.54
N SER A 615 -20.32 7.49 6.42
CA SER A 615 -19.41 8.35 5.63
C SER A 615 -17.95 8.19 6.08
N ASN A 616 -17.03 8.22 5.11
CA ASN A 616 -15.59 8.01 5.22
C ASN A 616 -15.12 6.55 5.42
N GLY A 617 -15.97 5.62 5.86
CA GLY A 617 -15.67 4.20 5.84
C GLY A 617 -16.15 3.53 4.56
N ARG A 618 -17.37 3.83 4.10
CA ARG A 618 -18.03 3.14 2.99
C ARG A 618 -18.35 4.05 1.80
N TRP A 619 -18.48 5.34 2.03
CA TRP A 619 -18.79 6.33 1.00
C TRP A 619 -18.26 7.72 1.38
N ALA A 620 -18.00 8.54 0.39
CA ALA A 620 -17.57 9.92 0.55
C ALA A 620 -18.18 10.81 -0.54
N VAL A 621 -18.18 12.10 -0.28
CA VAL A 621 -18.69 13.14 -1.19
C VAL A 621 -17.61 14.15 -1.47
N ASP A 622 -17.41 14.47 -2.73
CA ASP A 622 -16.52 15.56 -3.13
C ASP A 622 -17.19 16.91 -2.87
N ARG A 623 -16.67 17.63 -1.90
CA ARG A 623 -17.11 18.97 -1.54
C ARG A 623 -16.60 20.05 -2.53
N PHE A 624 -15.69 19.70 -3.42
CA PHE A 624 -14.99 20.58 -4.36
C PHE A 624 -15.26 20.25 -5.84
N GLY A 625 -15.93 19.15 -6.15
CA GLY A 625 -16.09 18.68 -7.51
C GLY A 625 -17.41 17.99 -7.83
N GLY A 626 -18.29 17.78 -6.86
CA GLY A 626 -19.63 17.26 -7.09
C GLY A 626 -19.68 15.76 -7.41
N GLN A 627 -18.71 14.96 -7.01
CA GLN A 627 -18.70 13.51 -7.18
C GLN A 627 -19.01 12.79 -5.87
N ILE A 628 -19.45 11.53 -5.98
CA ILE A 628 -19.74 10.63 -4.86
C ILE A 628 -18.94 9.36 -5.08
N ALA A 629 -18.22 8.91 -4.06
CA ALA A 629 -17.50 7.66 -4.07
C ALA A 629 -18.11 6.66 -3.09
N TYR A 630 -18.16 5.37 -3.44
CA TYR A 630 -18.57 4.32 -2.49
C TYR A 630 -17.88 2.99 -2.78
N LEU A 631 -17.73 2.18 -1.72
CA LEU A 631 -17.16 0.83 -1.80
C LEU A 631 -18.23 -0.16 -2.29
N THR A 632 -17.82 -1.11 -3.13
CA THR A 632 -18.63 -2.25 -3.55
C THR A 632 -18.45 -3.43 -2.61
N ALA A 633 -19.19 -4.52 -2.83
CA ALA A 633 -18.96 -5.80 -2.15
C ALA A 633 -17.64 -6.46 -2.55
N THR A 634 -17.05 -6.06 -3.66
CA THR A 634 -15.78 -6.59 -4.16
C THR A 634 -14.63 -5.80 -3.55
N TYR A 635 -13.72 -6.47 -2.87
CA TYR A 635 -12.53 -5.85 -2.30
C TYR A 635 -11.75 -5.03 -3.34
N GLY A 636 -11.24 -3.88 -2.91
CA GLY A 636 -10.45 -3.00 -3.75
C GLY A 636 -11.23 -2.27 -4.86
N GLN A 637 -12.56 -2.37 -4.90
CA GLN A 637 -13.38 -1.65 -5.86
C GLN A 637 -14.07 -0.45 -5.23
N VAL A 638 -13.88 0.71 -5.86
CA VAL A 638 -14.55 1.96 -5.55
C VAL A 638 -15.32 2.44 -6.76
N VAL A 639 -16.56 2.79 -6.57
CA VAL A 639 -17.40 3.38 -7.62
C VAL A 639 -17.48 4.88 -7.43
N ILE A 640 -17.22 5.63 -8.50
CA ILE A 640 -17.39 7.08 -8.56
C ILE A 640 -18.64 7.38 -9.38
N VAL A 641 -19.54 8.17 -8.79
CA VAL A 641 -20.80 8.59 -9.42
C VAL A 641 -20.84 10.11 -9.49
N PRO A 642 -21.06 10.71 -10.65
CA PRO A 642 -21.33 12.15 -10.73
C PRO A 642 -22.66 12.47 -10.06
N SER A 643 -22.70 13.57 -9.29
CA SER A 643 -23.93 14.04 -8.67
C SER A 643 -24.96 14.51 -9.69
N GLY A 644 -24.54 14.92 -10.88
CA GLY A 644 -25.40 15.58 -11.85
C GLY A 644 -25.92 16.96 -11.42
N VAL A 645 -25.43 17.47 -10.29
CA VAL A 645 -25.80 18.79 -9.77
C VAL A 645 -24.76 19.81 -10.25
N PRO A 646 -25.16 20.96 -10.80
CA PRO A 646 -24.25 22.01 -11.17
C PRO A 646 -23.42 22.52 -9.97
N THR A 647 -22.14 22.76 -10.19
CA THR A 647 -21.24 23.26 -9.15
C THR A 647 -21.17 24.80 -9.17
N SER A 648 -20.83 25.40 -8.04
CA SER A 648 -20.65 26.86 -7.88
C SER A 648 -19.58 27.41 -8.82
N PRO A 649 -19.60 28.69 -9.18
CA PRO A 649 -18.53 29.33 -9.95
C PRO A 649 -17.18 29.20 -9.29
N LEU A 650 -16.11 29.17 -10.10
CA LEU A 650 -14.73 29.09 -9.61
C LEU A 650 -14.40 30.31 -8.74
N ALA A 651 -13.93 30.07 -7.52
CA ALA A 651 -13.58 31.09 -6.54
C ALA A 651 -12.28 30.75 -5.80
N GLN A 652 -11.58 31.79 -5.35
CA GLN A 652 -10.44 31.65 -4.46
C GLN A 652 -10.95 31.49 -3.02
N MET A 653 -10.44 30.49 -2.31
CA MET A 653 -10.71 30.26 -0.89
C MET A 653 -9.59 30.81 -0.01
N GLU A 654 -8.33 30.60 -0.41
CA GLU A 654 -7.14 31.03 0.30
C GLU A 654 -5.99 31.25 -0.67
N ALA A 655 -5.02 32.09 -0.29
CA ALA A 655 -3.76 32.25 -1.02
C ALA A 655 -2.58 32.35 -0.05
N GLN A 656 -1.49 31.68 -0.42
CA GLN A 656 -0.17 31.83 0.17
C GLN A 656 0.78 32.28 -0.95
N VAL A 657 1.07 33.55 -1.00
CA VAL A 657 1.91 34.16 -2.04
C VAL A 657 3.13 34.80 -1.35
N PRO A 658 4.23 34.04 -1.17
CA PRO A 658 5.43 34.55 -0.53
C PRO A 658 6.13 35.60 -1.38
N SER A 659 6.83 36.51 -0.72
CA SER A 659 7.82 37.42 -1.38
C SER A 659 9.21 36.85 -1.02
N PRO A 660 9.86 36.13 -1.95
CA PRO A 660 11.15 35.52 -1.66
C PRO A 660 12.29 36.52 -1.70
N SER A 661 13.30 36.32 -0.85
CA SER A 661 14.56 37.08 -0.93
C SER A 661 15.47 36.56 -2.05
N VAL A 662 15.38 35.27 -2.36
CA VAL A 662 16.17 34.60 -3.41
C VAL A 662 15.26 33.64 -4.18
N ILE A 663 15.42 33.56 -5.48
CA ILE A 663 14.77 32.56 -6.34
C ILE A 663 15.83 31.84 -7.17
N GLY A 664 15.70 30.52 -7.31
CA GLY A 664 16.57 29.69 -8.14
C GLY A 664 16.00 28.28 -8.34
N THR A 665 16.71 27.47 -9.09
CA THR A 665 16.28 26.08 -9.38
C THR A 665 16.14 25.24 -8.12
N SER A 666 16.97 25.45 -7.11
CA SER A 666 16.89 24.78 -5.81
C SER A 666 15.89 25.40 -4.84
N MET A 667 15.51 26.67 -5.05
CA MET A 667 14.54 27.41 -4.24
C MET A 667 13.58 28.19 -5.17
N PRO A 668 12.66 27.53 -5.85
CA PRO A 668 11.72 28.20 -6.73
C PRO A 668 10.69 29.01 -5.93
N TRP A 669 10.20 30.11 -6.52
CA TRP A 669 9.02 30.77 -5.99
C TRP A 669 7.79 29.89 -6.22
N SER A 670 7.18 29.44 -5.13
CA SER A 670 6.12 28.42 -5.13
C SER A 670 4.87 28.94 -4.41
N PRO A 671 4.13 29.88 -5.00
CA PRO A 671 2.87 30.33 -4.43
C PRO A 671 1.81 29.25 -4.52
N VAL A 672 0.81 29.33 -3.62
CA VAL A 672 -0.34 28.41 -3.62
C VAL A 672 -1.63 29.21 -3.56
N TRP A 673 -2.54 28.93 -4.48
CA TRP A 673 -3.92 29.40 -4.44
C TRP A 673 -4.85 28.21 -4.24
N GLN A 674 -5.50 28.14 -3.08
CA GLN A 674 -6.60 27.23 -2.82
C GLN A 674 -7.85 27.76 -3.50
N LEU A 675 -8.44 26.96 -4.37
CA LEU A 675 -9.71 27.26 -5.05
C LEU A 675 -10.82 26.35 -4.52
N ASN A 676 -12.06 26.64 -4.88
CA ASN A 676 -13.21 25.80 -4.52
C ASN A 676 -13.38 24.57 -5.44
N LYS A 677 -12.62 24.48 -6.53
CA LYS A 677 -12.62 23.30 -7.43
C LYS A 677 -11.36 23.22 -8.30
N PRO A 678 -11.08 22.04 -8.90
CA PRO A 678 -9.95 21.86 -9.82
C PRO A 678 -10.04 22.75 -11.04
N SER A 679 -8.87 23.21 -11.54
CA SER A 679 -8.79 24.15 -12.66
C SER A 679 -7.60 23.89 -13.57
N THR A 680 -7.71 24.32 -14.84
CA THR A 680 -6.56 24.61 -15.68
C THR A 680 -6.17 26.07 -15.47
N TRP A 681 -4.88 26.38 -15.52
CA TRP A 681 -4.42 27.70 -15.13
C TRP A 681 -3.24 28.19 -15.99
N THR A 682 -3.12 29.51 -16.06
CA THR A 682 -1.96 30.23 -16.59
C THR A 682 -1.53 31.29 -15.58
N LEU A 683 -0.25 31.27 -15.20
CA LEU A 683 0.38 32.28 -14.38
C LEU A 683 1.35 33.07 -15.24
N THR A 684 1.10 34.36 -15.41
CA THR A 684 1.96 35.29 -16.13
C THR A 684 2.72 36.16 -15.12
N LEU A 685 4.03 36.24 -15.29
CA LEU A 685 4.95 37.06 -14.50
C LEU A 685 5.48 38.19 -15.39
N ALA A 686 5.44 39.41 -14.87
CA ALA A 686 5.85 40.57 -15.61
C ALA A 686 6.64 41.56 -14.73
N THR A 687 7.39 42.45 -15.37
CA THR A 687 8.01 43.59 -14.71
C THR A 687 6.95 44.52 -14.16
N SER A 688 7.33 45.49 -13.32
CA SER A 688 6.45 46.58 -12.87
C SER A 688 5.93 47.45 -14.00
N SER A 689 6.64 47.52 -15.14
CA SER A 689 6.23 48.20 -16.35
C SER A 689 5.28 47.39 -17.26
N GLY A 690 5.02 46.12 -16.92
CA GLY A 690 4.09 45.25 -17.66
C GLY A 690 4.75 44.35 -18.72
N THR A 691 6.07 44.39 -18.89
CA THR A 691 6.77 43.45 -19.79
C THR A 691 6.69 42.04 -19.27
N VAL A 692 6.09 41.12 -20.05
CA VAL A 692 5.98 39.70 -19.68
C VAL A 692 7.35 39.04 -19.69
N LEU A 693 7.69 38.37 -18.61
CA LEU A 693 8.95 37.67 -18.41
C LEU A 693 8.78 36.15 -18.57
N ARG A 694 7.70 35.60 -18.00
CA ARG A 694 7.43 34.16 -17.98
C ARG A 694 5.95 33.89 -17.98
N SER A 695 5.53 32.87 -18.73
CA SER A 695 4.20 32.30 -18.68
C SER A 695 4.28 30.83 -18.31
N LEU A 696 3.70 30.45 -17.16
CA LEU A 696 3.58 29.09 -16.70
C LEU A 696 2.16 28.62 -16.87
N THR A 697 1.97 27.40 -17.37
CA THR A 697 0.65 26.80 -17.55
C THR A 697 0.59 25.45 -16.85
N GLY A 698 -0.61 25.05 -16.43
CA GLY A 698 -0.81 23.74 -15.82
C GLY A 698 -2.27 23.38 -15.64
N ALA A 699 -2.48 22.14 -15.20
CA ALA A 699 -3.77 21.63 -14.76
C ALA A 699 -3.63 21.05 -13.36
N SER A 700 -4.48 21.49 -12.44
CA SER A 700 -4.51 20.91 -11.10
C SER A 700 -5.52 19.77 -11.06
N THR A 701 -5.12 18.63 -10.51
CA THR A 701 -6.03 17.53 -10.16
C THR A 701 -6.77 17.82 -8.86
N ALA A 702 -6.09 18.52 -7.92
CA ALA A 702 -6.71 19.03 -6.69
C ALA A 702 -7.27 20.46 -6.89
N ALA A 703 -8.09 20.91 -5.95
CA ALA A 703 -8.62 22.27 -5.92
C ALA A 703 -7.57 23.30 -5.44
N ALA A 704 -6.34 23.21 -5.98
CA ALA A 704 -5.25 24.11 -5.66
C ALA A 704 -4.32 24.32 -6.86
N VAL A 705 -3.93 25.55 -7.11
CA VAL A 705 -2.95 25.94 -8.13
C VAL A 705 -1.59 26.13 -7.47
N ARG A 706 -0.55 25.44 -7.99
CA ARG A 706 0.79 25.38 -7.40
C ARG A 706 1.86 25.48 -8.48
N PRO A 707 2.10 26.63 -9.03
CA PRO A 707 3.24 26.83 -9.92
C PRO A 707 4.55 26.85 -9.13
N ALA A 708 5.64 26.53 -9.82
CA ALA A 708 6.99 26.77 -9.37
C ALA A 708 7.74 27.57 -10.42
N TRP A 709 8.32 28.68 -10.03
CA TRP A 709 9.11 29.53 -10.92
C TRP A 709 10.55 29.63 -10.41
N ASP A 710 11.49 29.29 -11.26
CA ASP A 710 12.92 29.23 -10.97
C ASP A 710 13.63 30.60 -11.11
N GLY A 711 12.90 31.71 -11.34
CA GLY A 711 13.46 33.05 -11.52
C GLY A 711 14.02 33.30 -12.93
N ARG A 712 13.64 32.46 -13.91
CA ARG A 712 14.07 32.63 -15.30
C ARG A 712 12.95 33.12 -16.20
N THR A 713 13.31 33.89 -17.21
CA THR A 713 12.42 34.28 -18.30
C THR A 713 12.11 33.13 -19.24
N ASP A 714 11.21 33.34 -20.21
CA ASP A 714 10.95 32.33 -21.25
C ASP A 714 12.18 32.06 -22.13
N SER A 715 13.11 33.02 -22.24
CA SER A 715 14.41 32.85 -22.92
C SER A 715 15.49 32.19 -22.08
N GLY A 716 15.20 31.86 -20.78
CA GLY A 716 16.15 31.24 -19.86
C GLY A 716 17.07 32.23 -19.11
N ALA A 717 16.98 33.53 -19.36
CA ALA A 717 17.76 34.53 -18.63
C ALA A 717 17.25 34.67 -17.18
N GLY A 718 18.16 34.82 -16.22
CA GLY A 718 17.82 35.08 -14.82
C GLY A 718 17.24 36.49 -14.64
N VAL A 719 16.28 36.64 -13.73
CA VAL A 719 15.75 37.97 -13.35
C VAL A 719 16.54 38.52 -12.17
N GLY A 720 16.70 39.84 -12.11
CA GLY A 720 17.36 40.53 -11.00
C GLY A 720 16.43 40.82 -9.83
N SER A 721 16.98 41.45 -8.77
CA SER A 721 16.19 41.97 -7.66
C SER A 721 15.26 43.08 -8.17
N GLY A 722 14.06 43.14 -7.58
CA GLY A 722 13.07 44.14 -7.99
C GLY A 722 11.63 43.76 -7.67
N ARG A 723 10.73 44.66 -8.10
CA ARG A 723 9.28 44.45 -7.97
C ARG A 723 8.71 43.88 -9.26
N TYR A 724 7.94 42.78 -9.12
CA TYR A 724 7.30 42.06 -10.21
C TYR A 724 5.80 42.01 -10.00
N THR A 725 5.06 41.87 -11.07
CA THR A 725 3.62 41.63 -11.05
C THR A 725 3.34 40.22 -11.51
N TRP A 726 2.28 39.64 -10.97
CA TRP A 726 1.80 38.37 -11.43
C TRP A 726 0.29 38.40 -11.72
N LYS A 727 -0.13 37.62 -12.70
CA LYS A 727 -1.54 37.42 -13.05
C LYS A 727 -1.79 35.93 -13.19
N LEU A 728 -2.67 35.39 -12.31
CA LEU A 728 -3.19 34.06 -12.41
C LEU A 728 -4.54 34.05 -13.11
N THR A 729 -4.69 33.27 -14.16
CA THR A 729 -5.95 33.03 -14.85
C THR A 729 -6.29 31.54 -14.69
N ALA A 730 -7.42 31.20 -14.08
CA ALA A 730 -7.85 29.82 -13.85
C ALA A 730 -9.21 29.57 -14.48
N ARG A 731 -9.35 28.40 -15.14
CA ARG A 731 -10.60 27.91 -15.74
C ARG A 731 -11.02 26.62 -15.05
N PRO A 732 -12.32 26.47 -14.64
CA PRO A 732 -12.78 25.26 -14.00
C PRO A 732 -12.69 24.06 -14.95
N ARG A 733 -12.21 22.90 -14.44
CA ARG A 733 -12.06 21.67 -15.24
C ARG A 733 -13.39 21.01 -15.56
N ASP A 734 -14.43 21.25 -14.77
CA ASP A 734 -15.80 20.78 -15.01
C ASP A 734 -16.52 21.61 -16.10
N GLY A 735 -15.89 22.66 -16.62
CA GLY A 735 -16.47 23.56 -17.62
C GLY A 735 -17.57 24.49 -17.07
N GLN A 736 -17.84 24.47 -15.74
CA GLN A 736 -18.93 25.23 -15.14
C GLN A 736 -18.42 26.52 -14.49
N GLY A 737 -19.00 27.62 -14.90
CA GLY A 737 -18.69 28.95 -14.40
C GLY A 737 -17.67 29.71 -15.25
N ARG A 738 -17.35 30.93 -14.81
CA ARG A 738 -16.45 31.85 -15.52
C ARG A 738 -14.99 31.57 -15.13
N THR A 739 -14.10 32.05 -15.98
CA THR A 739 -12.66 32.14 -15.70
C THR A 739 -12.43 33.06 -14.50
N LEU A 740 -11.61 32.59 -13.55
CA LEU A 740 -11.15 33.39 -12.40
C LEU A 740 -9.83 34.10 -12.81
N ALA A 741 -9.73 35.40 -12.55
CA ALA A 741 -8.52 36.15 -12.72
C ALA A 741 -8.11 36.81 -11.40
N LEU A 742 -6.85 36.57 -11.00
CA LEU A 742 -6.23 37.11 -9.79
C LEU A 742 -4.97 37.80 -10.17
N THR A 743 -4.64 38.94 -9.53
CA THR A 743 -3.43 39.69 -9.76
C THR A 743 -2.78 40.10 -8.44
N GLY A 744 -1.50 40.31 -8.46
CA GLY A 744 -0.77 40.82 -7.32
C GLY A 744 0.68 41.17 -7.65
N THR A 745 1.42 41.48 -6.61
CA THR A 745 2.84 41.85 -6.73
C THR A 745 3.68 40.95 -5.83
N MET A 746 4.92 40.75 -6.19
CA MET A 746 5.97 40.18 -5.34
C MET A 746 7.22 41.03 -5.45
N THR A 747 8.03 41.03 -4.42
CA THR A 747 9.36 41.64 -4.40
C THR A 747 10.39 40.54 -4.31
N LEU A 748 11.41 40.58 -5.18
CA LEU A 748 12.60 39.75 -5.12
C LEU A 748 13.71 40.60 -4.51
N GLY A 749 14.29 40.18 -3.39
CA GLY A 749 15.30 40.89 -2.64
C GLY A 749 16.69 40.78 -3.23
#